data_65e6a0ac3c0f1024bedede45a5157289
#
_entry.id   65e6a0ac3c0f1024bedede45a5157289
#
_cell.length_a   1.000
_cell.length_b   1.000
_cell.length_c   1.000
_cell.angle_alpha   90.00
_cell.angle_beta   90.00
_cell.angle_gamma   90.00
#
_symmetry.space_group_name_H-M   'P 1'
#
loop_
_entity.id
_entity.type
_entity.pdbx_description
1 polymer ?
#
loop_
_entity_poly.entity_id
_entity_poly.type
_entity_poly.pdbx_seq_one_letter_code
_entity_poly.pdbx_strand_id
1 'polypeptide(L)'
;MNKHAMRGLRRVDIRSWIRLENLLLFSMALVYIVTISNLAIISHNSFYTNAWDLGIYAQALYSTLNHGKLLYYTVEAAGNPSRSLFGIHFMPFLLLLVPIYAIYQNPITLLVLRPIAISIGLIPLYWILRENGITRRWLIIYFAALYLVYPPTLVPISNFDILSFLPALFLFALYYLRKRKFVQSYIFIILALMVNEFVSLIVASAAIYVFLMDWRRNIGDLRRRRINSEIIFSIVLLITGILWFISASAVITYFNPNALVTKWEWGDLGSGPKEIIFNILTNPIKVANALFNDGPKKFSYIVALLGPFAFISLLEPLPLIMALPWLTASLLSINPLYYSIETQYPAFVSPFIFLSAIDGMKRLVNFNANIMRHATFIAVIMLLSSMLLIPPGTLLKFDESNDAIWMALAEIPPNASVSIMPDIYPHVCNRLEAYPYFVEGVDYVLVNIYSWWYDVTFPRPSHIAVRWCDAKISDEYGIVLNMRGVILYKRGYRGDVKFDGVRFNYGIYDVIDSAGKIVSIESGTISVDVLAYKASNQSILFFKTPFKYLPPGKYNVTVSLMVLSSTPESTVRFEVRTKPGEVKILIKEFSGELLPANRWENLDFSFSIDRSPMPIEIAVYISNLAEIYFQHLSVIQISGD
;
A
#
# COMPACT_ATOMS: atom_id res chain seq x y z
N MET A 1 -28.39 45.42 -40.31
CA MET A 1 -28.07 44.08 -39.71
C MET A 1 -26.60 44.04 -39.39
N ASN A 2 -26.32 43.84 -38.12
CA ASN A 2 -25.04 44.17 -37.45
C ASN A 2 -23.85 43.30 -37.84
N LYS A 3 -22.77 43.91 -38.40
CA LYS A 3 -21.44 43.33 -38.62
C LYS A 3 -20.57 43.23 -37.35
N HIS A 4 -21.13 43.37 -36.15
CA HIS A 4 -20.36 43.41 -34.89
C HIS A 4 -20.41 42.14 -34.04
N ALA A 5 -21.09 41.08 -34.47
CA ALA A 5 -21.26 39.87 -33.65
C ALA A 5 -20.25 38.73 -33.94
N MET A 6 -19.27 38.90 -34.81
CA MET A 6 -18.28 37.84 -35.14
C MET A 6 -16.83 38.19 -34.79
N ARG A 7 -16.57 38.95 -33.74
CA ARG A 7 -15.20 39.25 -33.24
C ARG A 7 -14.86 38.59 -31.91
N GLY A 8 -15.35 37.40 -31.65
CA GLY A 8 -15.12 36.71 -30.37
C GLY A 8 -14.32 35.40 -30.42
N LEU A 9 -14.12 34.81 -31.57
CA LEU A 9 -13.26 33.62 -31.70
C LEU A 9 -11.81 34.09 -31.93
N ARG A 10 -11.05 34.30 -30.84
CA ARG A 10 -9.58 34.40 -30.95
C ARG A 10 -9.10 33.14 -31.63
N ARG A 11 -8.60 33.24 -32.88
CA ARG A 11 -7.81 32.19 -33.52
C ARG A 11 -6.75 31.77 -32.52
N VAL A 12 -6.83 30.53 -32.05
CA VAL A 12 -5.78 29.91 -31.24
C VAL A 12 -4.55 29.90 -32.14
N ASP A 13 -3.60 30.76 -31.82
CA ASP A 13 -2.35 30.84 -32.58
C ASP A 13 -1.56 29.57 -32.31
N ILE A 14 -1.68 28.59 -33.22
CA ILE A 14 -1.01 27.29 -33.16
C ILE A 14 0.51 27.47 -32.98
N ARG A 15 1.11 28.54 -33.51
CA ARG A 15 2.53 28.86 -33.32
C ARG A 15 2.90 29.18 -31.88
N SER A 16 1.94 29.65 -31.05
CA SER A 16 2.19 29.88 -29.62
C SER A 16 2.23 28.58 -28.79
N TRP A 17 1.63 27.49 -29.29
CA TRP A 17 1.65 26.16 -28.69
C TRP A 17 2.96 25.41 -28.98
N ILE A 18 3.68 25.74 -30.06
CA ILE A 18 4.96 25.13 -30.44
C ILE A 18 6.14 25.89 -29.77
N ARG A 19 5.97 26.29 -28.51
CA ARG A 19 7.12 26.72 -27.71
C ARG A 19 7.89 25.50 -27.26
N LEU A 20 9.23 25.55 -27.34
CA LEU A 20 10.10 24.45 -26.87
C LEU A 20 9.74 23.99 -25.46
N GLU A 21 9.31 24.90 -24.59
CA GLU A 21 8.86 24.59 -23.22
C GLU A 21 7.66 23.65 -23.17
N ASN A 22 6.64 23.90 -24.01
CA ASN A 22 5.44 23.06 -24.06
C ASN A 22 5.76 21.65 -24.59
N LEU A 23 6.66 21.57 -25.59
CA LEU A 23 7.13 20.30 -26.12
C LEU A 23 7.90 19.51 -25.04
N LEU A 24 8.78 20.17 -24.28
CA LEU A 24 9.51 19.55 -23.18
C LEU A 24 8.58 19.05 -22.08
N LEU A 25 7.60 19.86 -21.65
CA LEU A 25 6.62 19.47 -20.64
C LEU A 25 5.76 18.29 -21.12
N PHE A 26 5.33 18.30 -22.38
CA PHE A 26 4.59 17.19 -22.97
C PHE A 26 5.44 15.92 -23.02
N SER A 27 6.71 16.01 -23.45
CA SER A 27 7.63 14.87 -23.47
C SER A 27 7.88 14.32 -22.05
N MET A 28 8.06 15.18 -21.04
CA MET A 28 8.20 14.77 -19.64
C MET A 28 6.94 14.05 -19.15
N ALA A 29 5.75 14.57 -19.44
CA ALA A 29 4.48 13.93 -19.11
C ALA A 29 4.37 12.54 -19.77
N LEU A 30 4.67 12.44 -21.06
CA LEU A 30 4.60 11.19 -21.82
C LEU A 30 5.57 10.15 -21.27
N VAL A 31 6.83 10.53 -21.04
CA VAL A 31 7.85 9.64 -20.43
C VAL A 31 7.38 9.16 -19.07
N TYR A 32 6.88 10.07 -18.22
CA TYR A 32 6.35 9.73 -16.90
C TYR A 32 5.18 8.73 -17.00
N ILE A 33 4.18 9.03 -17.85
CA ILE A 33 3.01 8.16 -18.04
C ILE A 33 3.46 6.77 -18.48
N VAL A 34 4.31 6.68 -19.51
CA VAL A 34 4.77 5.38 -20.04
C VAL A 34 5.58 4.63 -18.98
N THR A 35 6.53 5.28 -18.33
CA THR A 35 7.40 4.62 -17.34
C THR A 35 6.60 4.13 -16.13
N ILE A 36 5.78 5.01 -15.53
CA ILE A 36 5.02 4.64 -14.32
C ILE A 36 3.93 3.61 -14.62
N SER A 37 3.24 3.71 -15.78
CA SER A 37 2.28 2.69 -16.19
C SER A 37 2.93 1.33 -16.37
N ASN A 38 4.10 1.26 -17.04
CA ASN A 38 4.81 -0.01 -17.23
C ASN A 38 5.26 -0.61 -15.88
N LEU A 39 5.83 0.20 -14.98
CA LEU A 39 6.22 -0.26 -13.65
C LEU A 39 5.01 -0.78 -12.85
N ALA A 40 3.89 -0.07 -12.90
CA ALA A 40 2.66 -0.48 -12.23
C ALA A 40 2.09 -1.79 -12.81
N ILE A 41 2.12 -1.95 -14.14
CA ILE A 41 1.67 -3.18 -14.83
C ILE A 41 2.58 -4.36 -14.48
N ILE A 42 3.91 -4.17 -14.49
CA ILE A 42 4.86 -5.22 -14.10
C ILE A 42 4.61 -5.62 -12.64
N SER A 43 4.46 -4.64 -11.75
CA SER A 43 4.14 -4.87 -10.34
C SER A 43 2.82 -5.63 -10.17
N HIS A 44 1.79 -5.27 -10.92
CA HIS A 44 0.51 -5.98 -10.94
C HIS A 44 0.69 -7.43 -11.38
N ASN A 45 1.31 -7.67 -12.53
CA ASN A 45 1.51 -9.01 -13.07
C ASN A 45 2.43 -9.89 -12.20
N SER A 46 3.18 -9.28 -11.30
CA SER A 46 4.01 -9.96 -10.29
C SER A 46 3.33 -10.06 -8.91
N PHE A 47 2.02 -9.79 -8.81
CA PHE A 47 1.21 -9.87 -7.59
C PHE A 47 1.63 -8.90 -6.47
N TYR A 48 2.14 -7.70 -6.84
CA TYR A 48 2.49 -6.62 -5.89
C TYR A 48 1.39 -5.56 -5.75
N THR A 49 0.26 -5.72 -6.40
CA THR A 49 -0.97 -4.98 -6.13
C THR A 49 -1.80 -5.70 -5.08
N ASN A 50 -2.79 -5.06 -4.49
CA ASN A 50 -3.58 -5.70 -3.44
C ASN A 50 -5.08 -5.38 -3.56
N ALA A 51 -5.88 -6.08 -2.73
CA ALA A 51 -7.32 -5.94 -2.67
C ALA A 51 -7.75 -4.52 -2.28
N TRP A 52 -7.04 -3.90 -1.33
CA TRP A 52 -7.34 -2.53 -0.90
C TRP A 52 -6.94 -1.55 -1.98
N ASP A 53 -7.74 -0.50 -2.14
CA ASP A 53 -7.68 0.50 -3.19
C ASP A 53 -7.90 -0.13 -4.59
N LEU A 54 -6.90 -0.65 -5.29
CA LEU A 54 -7.04 -1.14 -6.66
C LEU A 54 -8.16 -2.18 -6.82
N GLY A 55 -8.18 -3.20 -5.97
CA GLY A 55 -9.19 -4.26 -6.01
C GLY A 55 -10.61 -3.74 -5.69
N ILE A 56 -10.73 -2.88 -4.67
CA ILE A 56 -11.99 -2.23 -4.29
C ILE A 56 -12.54 -1.42 -5.45
N TYR A 57 -11.74 -0.52 -6.03
CA TYR A 57 -12.21 0.37 -7.11
C TYR A 57 -12.55 -0.41 -8.37
N ALA A 58 -11.74 -1.41 -8.75
CA ALA A 58 -11.99 -2.23 -9.93
C ALA A 58 -13.30 -3.02 -9.78
N GLN A 59 -13.54 -3.67 -8.64
CA GLN A 59 -14.79 -4.38 -8.38
C GLN A 59 -15.99 -3.45 -8.33
N ALA A 60 -15.86 -2.28 -7.69
CA ALA A 60 -16.92 -1.28 -7.59
C ALA A 60 -17.35 -0.75 -8.97
N LEU A 61 -16.39 -0.46 -9.85
CA LEU A 61 -16.67 -0.02 -11.23
C LEU A 61 -17.27 -1.15 -12.06
N TYR A 62 -16.71 -2.37 -11.98
CA TYR A 62 -17.21 -3.55 -12.68
C TYR A 62 -18.67 -3.87 -12.29
N SER A 63 -18.97 -3.90 -11.00
CA SER A 63 -20.30 -4.22 -10.50
C SER A 63 -21.34 -3.16 -10.87
N THR A 64 -20.94 -1.87 -10.88
CA THR A 64 -21.81 -0.78 -11.34
C THR A 64 -22.12 -0.93 -12.83
N LEU A 65 -21.09 -1.20 -13.65
CA LEU A 65 -21.21 -1.30 -15.09
C LEU A 65 -22.02 -2.52 -15.55
N ASN A 66 -21.73 -3.71 -15.00
CA ASN A 66 -22.26 -4.96 -15.53
C ASN A 66 -23.48 -5.51 -14.78
N HIS A 67 -23.69 -5.06 -13.53
CA HIS A 67 -24.75 -5.58 -12.68
C HIS A 67 -25.70 -4.51 -12.13
N GLY A 68 -25.47 -3.23 -12.46
CA GLY A 68 -26.28 -2.11 -11.94
C GLY A 68 -26.20 -1.94 -10.41
N LYS A 69 -25.22 -2.57 -9.74
CA LYS A 69 -25.01 -2.46 -8.29
C LYS A 69 -24.10 -1.29 -7.99
N LEU A 70 -24.63 -0.22 -7.42
CA LEU A 70 -23.94 1.04 -7.18
C LEU A 70 -22.66 0.85 -6.34
N LEU A 71 -21.50 0.91 -7.02
CA LEU A 71 -20.16 0.81 -6.44
C LEU A 71 -20.03 -0.37 -5.44
N TYR A 72 -20.61 -1.52 -5.79
CA TYR A 72 -20.60 -2.73 -4.97
C TYR A 72 -19.23 -3.37 -4.94
N TYR A 73 -18.78 -3.78 -3.75
CA TYR A 73 -17.53 -4.48 -3.51
C TYR A 73 -17.62 -5.38 -2.26
N THR A 74 -16.67 -6.30 -2.11
CA THR A 74 -16.70 -7.34 -1.07
C THR A 74 -15.53 -7.28 -0.07
N VAL A 75 -14.49 -6.49 -0.35
CA VAL A 75 -13.26 -6.44 0.45
C VAL A 75 -13.53 -6.08 1.92
N GLU A 76 -14.47 -5.20 2.19
CA GLU A 76 -14.84 -4.76 3.55
C GLU A 76 -16.29 -5.15 3.92
N ALA A 77 -16.79 -6.24 3.36
CA ALA A 77 -18.20 -6.64 3.54
C ALA A 77 -18.62 -6.84 5.00
N ALA A 78 -17.72 -7.27 5.88
CA ALA A 78 -18.03 -7.45 7.30
C ALA A 78 -18.30 -6.13 8.03
N GLY A 79 -17.62 -5.04 7.64
CA GLY A 79 -17.81 -3.70 8.22
C GLY A 79 -18.77 -2.81 7.45
N ASN A 80 -19.25 -3.27 6.28
CA ASN A 80 -20.15 -2.52 5.41
C ASN A 80 -21.28 -3.41 4.87
N PRO A 81 -22.40 -3.50 5.59
CA PRO A 81 -23.51 -4.38 5.21
C PRO A 81 -24.11 -4.07 3.84
N SER A 82 -24.12 -2.81 3.40
CA SER A 82 -24.60 -2.43 2.07
C SER A 82 -23.70 -2.92 0.94
N ARG A 83 -22.43 -3.19 1.25
CA ARG A 83 -21.37 -3.50 0.28
C ARG A 83 -21.22 -2.44 -0.82
N SER A 84 -21.78 -1.24 -0.64
CA SER A 84 -21.52 -0.09 -1.50
C SER A 84 -20.35 0.72 -0.94
N LEU A 85 -19.45 1.17 -1.79
CA LEU A 85 -18.33 2.03 -1.37
C LEU A 85 -18.82 3.32 -0.69
N PHE A 86 -20.03 3.77 -1.02
CA PHE A 86 -20.66 4.92 -0.34
C PHE A 86 -20.96 4.67 1.15
N GLY A 87 -20.96 3.43 1.62
CA GLY A 87 -21.03 3.11 3.05
C GLY A 87 -19.70 3.30 3.82
N ILE A 88 -18.60 3.57 3.12
CA ILE A 88 -17.28 3.79 3.73
C ILE A 88 -16.76 5.18 3.39
N HIS A 89 -16.85 5.58 2.11
CA HIS A 89 -16.39 6.85 1.59
C HIS A 89 -17.38 7.42 0.57
N PHE A 90 -17.66 8.71 0.64
CA PHE A 90 -18.48 9.38 -0.36
C PHE A 90 -17.61 9.89 -1.50
N MET A 91 -17.48 9.05 -2.54
CA MET A 91 -16.59 9.26 -3.71
C MET A 91 -17.36 9.25 -5.04
N PRO A 92 -18.32 10.17 -5.27
CA PRO A 92 -19.11 10.17 -6.52
C PRO A 92 -18.27 10.38 -7.78
N PHE A 93 -17.01 10.86 -7.68
CA PHE A 93 -16.10 10.97 -8.81
C PHE A 93 -15.84 9.62 -9.51
N LEU A 94 -15.93 8.49 -8.78
CA LEU A 94 -15.81 7.15 -9.35
C LEU A 94 -16.85 6.89 -10.45
N LEU A 95 -18.04 7.47 -10.35
CA LEU A 95 -19.08 7.32 -11.37
C LEU A 95 -18.66 7.92 -12.71
N LEU A 96 -17.80 8.96 -12.71
CA LEU A 96 -17.21 9.53 -13.92
C LEU A 96 -16.17 8.59 -14.56
N LEU A 97 -15.62 7.64 -13.78
CA LEU A 97 -14.66 6.66 -14.27
C LEU A 97 -15.34 5.41 -14.85
N VAL A 98 -16.64 5.18 -14.60
CA VAL A 98 -17.38 4.03 -15.15
C VAL A 98 -17.26 3.93 -16.67
N PRO A 99 -17.52 5.00 -17.48
CA PRO A 99 -17.38 4.92 -18.93
C PRO A 99 -15.93 4.71 -19.38
N ILE A 100 -14.93 5.18 -18.61
CA ILE A 100 -13.52 4.94 -18.92
C ILE A 100 -13.18 3.46 -18.66
N TYR A 101 -13.64 2.90 -17.55
CA TYR A 101 -13.44 1.48 -17.21
C TYR A 101 -14.17 0.55 -18.19
N ALA A 102 -15.28 1.01 -18.80
CA ALA A 102 -16.02 0.25 -19.82
C ALA A 102 -15.20 -0.02 -21.08
N ILE A 103 -14.21 0.83 -21.41
CA ILE A 103 -13.35 0.66 -22.60
C ILE A 103 -12.48 -0.60 -22.47
N TYR A 104 -11.90 -0.81 -21.28
CA TYR A 104 -11.11 -2.00 -20.97
C TYR A 104 -11.34 -2.37 -19.49
N GLN A 105 -12.22 -3.36 -19.27
CA GLN A 105 -12.65 -3.79 -17.94
C GLN A 105 -11.55 -4.64 -17.27
N ASN A 106 -10.48 -3.97 -16.88
CA ASN A 106 -9.32 -4.59 -16.24
C ASN A 106 -8.71 -3.59 -15.24
N PRO A 107 -8.23 -4.01 -14.06
CA PRO A 107 -7.54 -3.15 -13.11
C PRO A 107 -6.37 -2.34 -13.71
N ILE A 108 -5.73 -2.85 -14.75
CA ILE A 108 -4.67 -2.14 -15.50
C ILE A 108 -5.16 -0.77 -16.00
N THR A 109 -6.43 -0.63 -16.36
CA THR A 109 -7.02 0.67 -16.76
C THR A 109 -6.83 1.72 -15.68
N LEU A 110 -7.04 1.36 -14.42
CA LEU A 110 -6.88 2.25 -13.28
C LEU A 110 -5.39 2.58 -13.03
N LEU A 111 -4.52 1.58 -13.17
CA LEU A 111 -3.06 1.77 -13.01
C LEU A 111 -2.50 2.73 -14.06
N VAL A 112 -3.00 2.70 -15.30
CA VAL A 112 -2.63 3.65 -16.37
C VAL A 112 -3.27 5.02 -16.15
N LEU A 113 -4.50 5.05 -15.67
CA LEU A 113 -5.24 6.30 -15.43
C LEU A 113 -4.57 7.19 -14.35
N ARG A 114 -3.96 6.59 -13.34
CA ARG A 114 -3.28 7.32 -12.25
C ARG A 114 -2.16 8.25 -12.75
N PRO A 115 -1.12 7.80 -13.47
CA PRO A 115 -0.08 8.70 -13.96
C PRO A 115 -0.60 9.72 -14.98
N ILE A 116 -1.67 9.43 -15.72
CA ILE A 116 -2.36 10.40 -16.57
C ILE A 116 -2.99 11.51 -15.72
N ALA A 117 -3.73 11.16 -14.66
CA ALA A 117 -4.36 12.12 -13.76
C ALA A 117 -3.34 13.05 -13.11
N ILE A 118 -2.21 12.52 -12.64
CA ILE A 118 -1.11 13.31 -12.08
C ILE A 118 -0.53 14.23 -13.16
N SER A 119 -0.21 13.72 -14.35
CA SER A 119 0.43 14.48 -15.43
C SER A 119 -0.42 15.67 -15.92
N ILE A 120 -1.75 15.56 -15.89
CA ILE A 120 -2.66 16.67 -16.22
C ILE A 120 -2.39 17.90 -15.33
N GLY A 121 -1.95 17.70 -14.10
CA GLY A 121 -1.60 18.78 -13.19
C GLY A 121 -0.41 19.66 -13.64
N LEU A 122 0.42 19.19 -14.57
CA LEU A 122 1.47 20.02 -15.19
C LEU A 122 0.90 21.23 -15.93
N ILE A 123 -0.30 21.14 -16.46
CA ILE A 123 -0.94 22.24 -17.20
C ILE A 123 -1.18 23.46 -16.30
N PRO A 124 -1.97 23.34 -15.22
CA PRO A 124 -2.19 24.46 -14.31
C PRO A 124 -0.91 24.86 -13.56
N LEU A 125 -0.01 23.93 -13.26
CA LEU A 125 1.29 24.23 -12.65
C LEU A 125 2.10 25.19 -13.55
N TYR A 126 2.22 24.88 -14.84
CA TYR A 126 2.89 25.73 -15.81
C TYR A 126 2.24 27.13 -15.87
N TRP A 127 0.91 27.20 -15.91
CA TRP A 127 0.19 28.45 -15.92
C TRP A 127 0.45 29.29 -14.66
N ILE A 128 0.45 28.67 -13.48
CA ILE A 128 0.75 29.32 -12.20
C ILE A 128 2.18 29.85 -12.19
N LEU A 129 3.17 29.07 -12.65
CA LEU A 129 4.56 29.52 -12.76
C LEU A 129 4.71 30.73 -13.64
N ARG A 130 4.11 30.72 -14.83
CA ARG A 130 4.16 31.83 -15.78
C ARG A 130 3.49 33.08 -15.25
N GLU A 131 2.36 32.94 -14.55
CA GLU A 131 1.65 34.06 -13.94
C GLU A 131 2.45 34.69 -12.79
N ASN A 132 3.19 33.89 -12.03
CA ASN A 132 4.08 34.37 -10.98
C ASN A 132 5.35 35.07 -11.54
N GLY A 133 5.50 35.21 -12.85
CA GLY A 133 6.65 35.83 -13.48
C GLY A 133 7.89 34.92 -13.55
N ILE A 134 7.73 33.62 -13.29
CA ILE A 134 8.80 32.64 -13.47
C ILE A 134 8.92 32.34 -14.96
N THR A 135 9.85 33.04 -15.64
CA THR A 135 10.07 32.92 -17.08
C THR A 135 11.31 32.12 -17.45
N ARG A 136 12.17 31.82 -16.47
CA ARG A 136 13.40 31.05 -16.69
C ARG A 136 13.03 29.58 -16.96
N ARG A 137 13.39 29.07 -18.16
CA ARG A 137 13.05 27.71 -18.62
C ARG A 137 13.48 26.62 -17.63
N TRP A 138 14.70 26.74 -17.08
CA TRP A 138 15.21 25.74 -16.15
C TRP A 138 14.39 25.65 -14.84
N LEU A 139 13.82 26.76 -14.33
CA LEU A 139 12.94 26.76 -13.18
C LEU A 139 11.59 26.07 -13.51
N ILE A 140 11.06 26.34 -14.72
CA ILE A 140 9.82 25.67 -15.17
C ILE A 140 10.03 24.17 -15.26
N ILE A 141 11.14 23.74 -15.88
CA ILE A 141 11.50 22.32 -15.99
C ILE A 141 11.74 21.71 -14.61
N TYR A 142 12.42 22.42 -13.70
CA TYR A 142 12.66 21.99 -12.34
C TYR A 142 11.34 21.73 -11.58
N PHE A 143 10.41 22.69 -11.59
CA PHE A 143 9.12 22.51 -10.92
C PHE A 143 8.26 21.42 -11.57
N ALA A 144 8.34 21.26 -12.88
CA ALA A 144 7.65 20.18 -13.59
C ALA A 144 8.23 18.80 -13.23
N ALA A 145 9.58 18.69 -13.23
CA ALA A 145 10.25 17.47 -12.80
C ALA A 145 9.93 17.15 -11.35
N LEU A 146 10.06 18.14 -10.45
CA LEU A 146 9.72 17.99 -9.04
C LEU A 146 8.27 17.51 -8.84
N TYR A 147 7.32 18.04 -9.61
CA TYR A 147 5.92 17.65 -9.53
C TYR A 147 5.71 16.18 -9.92
N LEU A 148 6.36 15.72 -10.99
CA LEU A 148 6.22 14.34 -11.46
C LEU A 148 6.93 13.32 -10.56
N VAL A 149 8.10 13.69 -10.00
CA VAL A 149 8.91 12.79 -9.16
C VAL A 149 8.81 13.11 -7.67
N TYR A 150 7.83 13.89 -7.26
CA TYR A 150 7.60 14.24 -5.86
C TYR A 150 7.33 12.94 -5.05
N PRO A 151 8.21 12.58 -4.09
CA PRO A 151 8.14 11.28 -3.45
C PRO A 151 6.78 10.93 -2.86
N PRO A 152 6.07 11.86 -2.17
CA PRO A 152 4.75 11.56 -1.63
C PRO A 152 3.68 11.21 -2.67
N THR A 153 3.88 11.54 -3.95
CA THR A 153 2.95 11.17 -5.03
C THR A 153 3.49 10.03 -5.90
N LEU A 154 4.80 9.78 -5.85
CA LEU A 154 5.47 8.76 -6.64
C LEU A 154 5.45 7.39 -5.95
N VAL A 155 5.69 7.33 -4.63
CA VAL A 155 5.95 6.08 -3.89
C VAL A 155 4.84 5.03 -4.04
N PRO A 156 3.53 5.33 -4.01
CA PRO A 156 2.50 4.30 -4.23
C PRO A 156 2.35 3.92 -5.72
N ILE A 157 3.47 3.53 -6.40
CA ILE A 157 3.49 3.23 -7.85
C ILE A 157 2.60 2.05 -8.21
N SER A 158 2.62 0.99 -7.39
CA SER A 158 1.90 -0.26 -7.65
C SER A 158 0.42 -0.21 -7.29
N ASN A 159 -0.10 0.94 -6.91
CA ASN A 159 -1.49 1.07 -6.48
C ASN A 159 -2.23 2.15 -7.27
N PHE A 160 -3.56 2.06 -7.31
CA PHE A 160 -4.44 3.13 -7.79
C PHE A 160 -5.25 3.65 -6.61
N ASP A 161 -5.26 4.96 -6.45
CA ASP A 161 -6.20 5.64 -5.58
C ASP A 161 -6.78 6.87 -6.26
N ILE A 162 -8.06 7.12 -6.02
CA ILE A 162 -8.80 8.22 -6.61
C ILE A 162 -8.28 9.59 -6.16
N LEU A 163 -7.62 9.68 -4.99
CA LEU A 163 -7.01 10.92 -4.50
C LEU A 163 -5.91 11.44 -5.46
N SER A 164 -5.37 10.60 -6.34
CA SER A 164 -4.39 11.00 -7.35
C SER A 164 -4.90 12.09 -8.32
N PHE A 165 -6.23 12.30 -8.41
CA PHE A 165 -6.81 13.41 -9.19
C PHE A 165 -6.75 14.75 -8.46
N LEU A 166 -6.69 14.77 -7.11
CA LEU A 166 -6.76 16.01 -6.32
C LEU A 166 -5.69 17.04 -6.65
N PRO A 167 -4.39 16.66 -6.82
CA PRO A 167 -3.37 17.65 -7.11
C PRO A 167 -3.67 18.46 -8.37
N ALA A 168 -4.10 17.80 -9.45
CA ALA A 168 -4.47 18.47 -10.69
C ALA A 168 -5.72 19.35 -10.52
N LEU A 169 -6.77 18.82 -9.90
CA LEU A 169 -8.04 19.54 -9.70
C LEU A 169 -7.83 20.80 -8.85
N PHE A 170 -7.10 20.70 -7.75
CA PHE A 170 -6.81 21.87 -6.92
C PHE A 170 -5.88 22.87 -7.61
N LEU A 171 -4.87 22.45 -8.37
CA LEU A 171 -4.03 23.37 -9.12
C LEU A 171 -4.83 24.14 -10.18
N PHE A 172 -5.78 23.50 -10.88
CA PHE A 172 -6.72 24.21 -11.77
C PHE A 172 -7.59 25.19 -10.99
N ALA A 173 -8.18 24.77 -9.88
CA ALA A 173 -9.01 25.63 -9.03
C ALA A 173 -8.23 26.86 -8.58
N LEU A 174 -7.00 26.67 -8.09
CA LEU A 174 -6.14 27.74 -7.61
C LEU A 174 -5.67 28.69 -8.71
N TYR A 175 -5.37 28.18 -9.90
CA TYR A 175 -5.06 29.02 -11.05
C TYR A 175 -6.23 29.95 -11.40
N TYR A 176 -7.43 29.39 -11.56
CA TYR A 176 -8.62 30.18 -11.89
C TYR A 176 -9.02 31.13 -10.75
N LEU A 177 -8.84 30.73 -9.50
CA LEU A 177 -9.06 31.59 -8.33
C LEU A 177 -8.17 32.84 -8.39
N ARG A 178 -6.87 32.68 -8.67
CA ARG A 178 -5.94 33.79 -8.81
C ARG A 178 -6.26 34.72 -9.98
N LYS A 179 -6.86 34.17 -11.03
CA LYS A 179 -7.40 34.94 -12.16
C LYS A 179 -8.74 35.60 -11.86
N ARG A 180 -9.28 35.46 -10.64
CA ARG A 180 -10.62 35.92 -10.24
C ARG A 180 -11.74 35.33 -11.13
N LYS A 181 -11.47 34.19 -11.75
CA LYS A 181 -12.46 33.42 -12.53
C LYS A 181 -13.17 32.43 -11.62
N PHE A 182 -14.03 32.97 -10.75
CA PHE A 182 -14.64 32.21 -9.64
C PHE A 182 -15.48 31.02 -10.12
N VAL A 183 -16.21 31.14 -11.23
CA VAL A 183 -17.04 30.06 -11.79
C VAL A 183 -16.15 28.89 -12.21
N GLN A 184 -15.06 29.14 -12.95
CA GLN A 184 -14.13 28.08 -13.37
C GLN A 184 -13.43 27.45 -12.16
N SER A 185 -13.01 28.25 -11.18
CA SER A 185 -12.46 27.75 -9.92
C SER A 185 -13.45 26.83 -9.21
N TYR A 186 -14.71 27.25 -9.11
CA TYR A 186 -15.77 26.50 -8.45
C TYR A 186 -16.07 25.15 -9.11
N ILE A 187 -16.04 25.08 -10.46
CA ILE A 187 -16.20 23.81 -11.19
C ILE A 187 -15.14 22.78 -10.74
N PHE A 188 -13.87 23.20 -10.70
CA PHE A 188 -12.80 22.29 -10.27
C PHE A 188 -12.86 21.94 -8.77
N ILE A 189 -13.37 22.87 -7.93
CA ILE A 189 -13.63 22.59 -6.50
C ILE A 189 -14.73 21.55 -6.35
N ILE A 190 -15.82 21.64 -7.10
CA ILE A 190 -16.88 20.62 -7.08
C ILE A 190 -16.33 19.26 -7.53
N LEU A 191 -15.54 19.20 -8.60
CA LEU A 191 -14.89 17.95 -9.01
C LEU A 191 -13.97 17.39 -7.92
N ALA A 192 -13.22 18.25 -7.22
CA ALA A 192 -12.38 17.83 -6.09
C ALA A 192 -13.22 17.30 -4.91
N LEU A 193 -14.34 17.96 -4.57
CA LEU A 193 -15.30 17.50 -3.54
C LEU A 193 -15.84 16.09 -3.84
N MET A 194 -16.09 15.77 -5.11
CA MET A 194 -16.57 14.46 -5.53
C MET A 194 -15.55 13.34 -5.31
N VAL A 195 -14.27 13.65 -5.11
CA VAL A 195 -13.20 12.65 -4.94
C VAL A 195 -13.24 12.00 -3.57
N ASN A 196 -13.47 12.78 -2.51
CA ASN A 196 -13.53 12.27 -1.13
C ASN A 196 -14.22 13.26 -0.20
N GLU A 197 -14.95 12.77 0.80
CA GLU A 197 -15.67 13.57 1.80
C GLU A 197 -14.77 14.52 2.59
N PHE A 198 -13.51 14.13 2.86
CA PHE A 198 -12.56 14.95 3.60
C PHE A 198 -12.21 16.27 2.88
N VAL A 199 -12.32 16.30 1.57
CA VAL A 199 -12.08 17.50 0.74
C VAL A 199 -12.99 18.66 1.17
N SER A 200 -14.17 18.38 1.73
CA SER A 200 -15.09 19.39 2.25
C SER A 200 -14.45 20.29 3.32
N LEU A 201 -13.61 19.73 4.19
CA LEU A 201 -12.88 20.48 5.22
C LEU A 201 -11.78 21.36 4.57
N ILE A 202 -11.13 20.86 3.53
CA ILE A 202 -10.16 21.62 2.74
C ILE A 202 -10.83 22.78 2.04
N VAL A 203 -12.02 22.59 1.47
CA VAL A 203 -12.80 23.64 0.81
C VAL A 203 -13.30 24.67 1.83
N ALA A 204 -13.70 24.26 3.02
CA ALA A 204 -14.04 25.18 4.11
C ALA A 204 -12.81 26.03 4.53
N SER A 205 -11.61 25.46 4.59
CA SER A 205 -10.38 26.21 4.86
C SER A 205 -9.95 27.09 3.68
N ALA A 206 -10.27 26.70 2.43
CA ALA A 206 -10.07 27.54 1.27
C ALA A 206 -10.89 28.85 1.32
N ALA A 207 -12.03 28.86 1.99
CA ALA A 207 -12.79 30.09 2.25
C ALA A 207 -11.95 31.08 3.07
N ILE A 208 -11.21 30.61 4.07
CA ILE A 208 -10.29 31.44 4.88
C ILE A 208 -9.16 31.96 3.98
N TYR A 209 -8.56 31.07 3.17
CA TYR A 209 -7.51 31.47 2.23
C TYR A 209 -7.96 32.58 1.27
N VAL A 210 -9.14 32.43 0.65
CA VAL A 210 -9.70 33.45 -0.27
C VAL A 210 -9.92 34.77 0.43
N PHE A 211 -10.45 34.76 1.65
CA PHE A 211 -10.64 35.97 2.44
C PHE A 211 -9.31 36.66 2.77
N LEU A 212 -8.29 35.89 3.11
CA LEU A 212 -6.98 36.41 3.52
C LEU A 212 -6.11 36.85 2.34
N MET A 213 -6.33 36.37 1.10
CA MET A 213 -5.59 36.78 -0.09
C MET A 213 -5.53 38.31 -0.24
N ASP A 214 -6.66 38.98 -0.02
CA ASP A 214 -6.81 40.44 -0.11
C ASP A 214 -7.40 41.00 1.21
N TRP A 215 -6.91 40.51 2.38
CA TRP A 215 -7.50 40.77 3.68
C TRP A 215 -7.71 42.23 4.02
N ARG A 216 -6.76 43.14 3.63
CA ARG A 216 -6.87 44.58 3.86
C ARG A 216 -8.05 45.18 3.11
N ARG A 217 -8.22 44.79 1.85
CA ARG A 217 -9.35 45.19 1.03
C ARG A 217 -10.66 44.64 1.56
N ASN A 218 -10.68 43.35 1.84
CA ASN A 218 -11.87 42.67 2.31
C ASN A 218 -12.37 43.22 3.67
N ILE A 219 -11.49 43.48 4.63
CA ILE A 219 -11.84 44.15 5.88
C ILE A 219 -12.26 45.59 5.64
N GLY A 220 -11.58 46.33 4.75
CA GLY A 220 -11.95 47.69 4.38
C GLY A 220 -13.34 47.80 3.76
N ASP A 221 -13.69 46.87 2.90
CA ASP A 221 -15.01 46.78 2.28
C ASP A 221 -16.10 46.42 3.31
N LEU A 222 -15.84 45.45 4.19
CA LEU A 222 -16.78 45.07 5.26
C LEU A 222 -17.04 46.25 6.21
N ARG A 223 -16.00 47.02 6.60
CA ARG A 223 -16.17 48.23 7.43
C ARG A 223 -17.05 49.28 6.75
N ARG A 224 -17.00 49.32 5.43
CA ARG A 224 -17.84 50.22 4.61
C ARG A 224 -19.19 49.58 4.24
N ARG A 225 -19.54 48.43 4.82
CA ARG A 225 -20.74 47.63 4.52
C ARG A 225 -20.84 47.26 3.04
N ARG A 226 -19.72 47.06 2.37
CA ARG A 226 -19.64 46.58 0.98
C ARG A 226 -19.23 45.10 0.96
N ILE A 227 -19.83 44.34 0.10
CA ILE A 227 -19.49 42.95 -0.11
C ILE A 227 -18.93 42.82 -1.52
N ASN A 228 -17.65 42.51 -1.63
CA ASN A 228 -16.98 42.30 -2.91
C ASN A 228 -17.06 40.82 -3.32
N SER A 229 -16.63 40.50 -4.54
CA SER A 229 -16.71 39.15 -5.13
C SER A 229 -15.87 38.12 -4.39
N GLU A 230 -14.76 38.50 -3.78
CA GLU A 230 -13.91 37.60 -2.97
C GLU A 230 -14.61 37.21 -1.67
N ILE A 231 -15.27 38.17 -1.00
CA ILE A 231 -16.06 37.88 0.22
C ILE A 231 -17.24 36.96 -0.13
N ILE A 232 -17.95 37.22 -1.23
CA ILE A 232 -19.05 36.37 -1.69
C ILE A 232 -18.52 34.95 -1.94
N PHE A 233 -17.42 34.82 -2.69
CA PHE A 233 -16.85 33.53 -3.03
C PHE A 233 -16.35 32.78 -1.80
N SER A 234 -15.72 33.48 -0.84
CA SER A 234 -15.34 32.92 0.45
C SER A 234 -16.55 32.32 1.20
N ILE A 235 -17.65 33.08 1.29
CA ILE A 235 -18.89 32.58 1.92
C ILE A 235 -19.45 31.38 1.16
N VAL A 236 -19.47 31.42 -0.17
CA VAL A 236 -19.93 30.29 -1.00
C VAL A 236 -19.09 29.03 -0.72
N LEU A 237 -17.76 29.13 -0.66
CA LEU A 237 -16.89 28.01 -0.35
C LEU A 237 -17.15 27.43 1.05
N LEU A 238 -17.31 28.30 2.06
CA LEU A 238 -17.59 27.87 3.42
C LEU A 238 -18.91 27.09 3.49
N ILE A 239 -19.97 27.67 2.92
CA ILE A 239 -21.29 27.02 2.88
C ILE A 239 -21.22 25.71 2.11
N THR A 240 -20.56 25.68 0.94
CA THR A 240 -20.40 24.48 0.13
C THR A 240 -19.63 23.39 0.88
N GLY A 241 -18.53 23.72 1.56
CA GLY A 241 -17.78 22.76 2.37
C GLY A 241 -18.63 22.15 3.49
N ILE A 242 -19.38 22.99 4.24
CA ILE A 242 -20.24 22.52 5.32
C ILE A 242 -21.37 21.64 4.78
N LEU A 243 -22.09 22.09 3.76
CA LEU A 243 -23.21 21.34 3.17
C LEU A 243 -22.75 20.01 2.57
N TRP A 244 -21.57 20.01 1.90
CA TRP A 244 -20.99 18.77 1.35
C TRP A 244 -20.63 17.78 2.46
N PHE A 245 -20.00 18.25 3.54
CA PHE A 245 -19.68 17.40 4.70
C PHE A 245 -20.92 16.75 5.31
N ILE A 246 -21.98 17.55 5.52
CA ILE A 246 -23.26 17.05 6.06
C ILE A 246 -23.88 16.03 5.10
N SER A 247 -23.94 16.35 3.80
CA SER A 247 -24.51 15.47 2.79
C SER A 247 -23.72 14.16 2.65
N ALA A 248 -22.39 14.24 2.60
CA ALA A 248 -21.52 13.07 2.54
C ALA A 248 -21.69 12.17 3.78
N SER A 249 -21.73 12.77 4.97
CA SER A 249 -21.97 12.03 6.21
C SER A 249 -23.34 11.35 6.23
N ALA A 250 -24.37 12.03 5.74
CA ALA A 250 -25.72 11.47 5.63
C ALA A 250 -25.78 10.30 4.65
N VAL A 251 -25.12 10.40 3.49
CA VAL A 251 -25.04 9.31 2.49
C VAL A 251 -24.27 8.12 3.07
N ILE A 252 -23.11 8.34 3.68
CA ILE A 252 -22.31 7.27 4.30
C ILE A 252 -23.15 6.54 5.36
N THR A 253 -23.83 7.29 6.24
CA THR A 253 -24.67 6.70 7.29
C THR A 253 -25.88 5.96 6.71
N TYR A 254 -26.48 6.44 5.61
CA TYR A 254 -27.58 5.75 4.93
C TYR A 254 -27.16 4.38 4.41
N PHE A 255 -25.98 4.27 3.77
CA PHE A 255 -25.46 2.99 3.27
C PHE A 255 -24.88 2.13 4.39
N ASN A 256 -24.31 2.73 5.44
CA ASN A 256 -23.71 2.01 6.56
C ASN A 256 -23.96 2.74 7.89
N PRO A 257 -25.03 2.39 8.62
CA PRO A 257 -25.35 3.01 9.91
C PRO A 257 -24.23 2.94 10.95
N ASN A 258 -23.33 1.95 10.83
CA ASN A 258 -22.22 1.71 11.76
C ASN A 258 -20.90 2.36 11.31
N ALA A 259 -20.86 3.09 10.19
CA ALA A 259 -19.61 3.63 9.61
C ALA A 259 -18.82 4.51 10.59
N LEU A 260 -19.51 5.31 11.41
CA LEU A 260 -18.90 6.22 12.38
C LEU A 260 -18.29 5.50 13.59
N VAL A 261 -18.77 4.31 13.94
CA VAL A 261 -18.31 3.55 15.11
C VAL A 261 -17.00 2.81 14.81
N THR A 262 -16.70 2.52 13.54
CA THR A 262 -15.62 1.62 13.13
C THR A 262 -14.29 2.31 12.76
N LYS A 263 -14.24 3.66 12.69
CA LYS A 263 -13.08 4.39 12.12
C LYS A 263 -12.42 5.41 13.05
N TRP A 264 -12.39 5.18 14.35
CA TRP A 264 -11.73 6.13 15.26
C TRP A 264 -10.25 5.84 15.40
N GLU A 265 -9.45 6.67 14.76
CA GLU A 265 -8.01 6.52 14.64
C GLU A 265 -7.27 7.62 15.41
N TRP A 266 -7.93 8.30 16.36
CA TRP A 266 -7.34 9.40 17.13
C TRP A 266 -7.19 9.10 18.63
N GLY A 267 -7.32 7.83 19.05
CA GLY A 267 -6.98 7.36 20.38
C GLY A 267 -7.58 8.20 21.51
N ASP A 268 -6.73 8.67 22.41
CA ASP A 268 -7.11 9.42 23.61
C ASP A 268 -7.69 10.81 23.34
N LEU A 269 -7.65 11.28 22.08
CA LEU A 269 -8.29 12.56 21.72
C LEU A 269 -9.81 12.46 21.72
N GLY A 270 -10.38 11.26 21.58
CA GLY A 270 -11.81 11.07 21.71
C GLY A 270 -12.39 10.00 20.80
N SER A 271 -13.59 9.54 21.14
CA SER A 271 -14.34 8.51 20.45
C SER A 271 -15.21 9.05 19.31
N GLY A 272 -15.29 10.38 19.12
CA GLY A 272 -16.12 11.02 18.11
C GLY A 272 -15.67 12.42 17.73
N PRO A 273 -16.13 12.99 16.56
CA PRO A 273 -15.71 14.30 16.09
C PRO A 273 -15.90 15.42 17.12
N LYS A 274 -17.00 15.38 17.85
CA LYS A 274 -17.32 16.39 18.88
C LYS A 274 -16.31 16.36 20.02
N GLU A 275 -15.98 15.17 20.51
CA GLU A 275 -15.02 14.98 21.60
C GLU A 275 -13.61 15.34 21.16
N ILE A 276 -13.21 14.95 19.95
CA ILE A 276 -11.91 15.30 19.35
C ILE A 276 -11.76 16.83 19.27
N ILE A 277 -12.73 17.54 18.71
CA ILE A 277 -12.70 19.00 18.60
C ILE A 277 -12.66 19.63 20.00
N PHE A 278 -13.46 19.14 20.93
CA PHE A 278 -13.47 19.63 22.32
C PHE A 278 -12.09 19.45 22.98
N ASN A 279 -11.50 18.26 22.88
CA ASN A 279 -10.18 17.98 23.45
C ASN A 279 -9.04 18.77 22.77
N ILE A 280 -9.12 18.99 21.46
CA ILE A 280 -8.15 19.87 20.77
C ILE A 280 -8.20 21.30 21.33
N LEU A 281 -9.37 21.81 21.65
CA LEU A 281 -9.54 23.19 22.12
C LEU A 281 -9.28 23.35 23.62
N THR A 282 -9.51 22.32 24.43
CA THR A 282 -9.54 22.42 25.90
C THR A 282 -8.43 21.64 26.60
N ASN A 283 -7.78 20.66 25.92
CA ASN A 283 -6.82 19.78 26.57
C ASN A 283 -5.46 19.75 25.82
N PRO A 284 -4.60 20.75 26.03
CA PRO A 284 -3.31 20.83 25.33
C PRO A 284 -2.37 19.66 25.63
N ILE A 285 -2.52 18.99 26.77
CA ILE A 285 -1.69 17.84 27.14
C ILE A 285 -2.04 16.63 26.24
N LYS A 286 -3.34 16.33 26.04
CA LYS A 286 -3.76 15.28 25.11
C LYS A 286 -3.29 15.56 23.68
N VAL A 287 -3.38 16.82 23.25
CA VAL A 287 -2.89 17.24 21.93
C VAL A 287 -1.39 17.04 21.80
N ALA A 288 -0.61 17.43 22.82
CA ALA A 288 0.83 17.23 22.83
C ALA A 288 1.18 15.72 22.80
N ASN A 289 0.52 14.91 23.62
CA ASN A 289 0.73 13.46 23.62
C ASN A 289 0.43 12.84 22.25
N ALA A 290 -0.69 13.20 21.62
CA ALA A 290 -1.03 12.73 20.29
C ALA A 290 0.01 13.19 19.24
N LEU A 291 0.48 14.42 19.30
CA LEU A 291 1.47 14.96 18.36
C LEU A 291 2.83 14.25 18.48
N PHE A 292 3.29 13.99 19.73
CA PHE A 292 4.59 13.37 19.99
C PHE A 292 4.56 11.84 20.00
N ASN A 293 3.36 11.23 20.01
CA ASN A 293 3.23 9.80 19.75
C ASN A 293 3.77 9.48 18.36
N ASP A 294 4.74 8.55 18.25
CA ASP A 294 5.47 8.24 17.02
C ASP A 294 6.15 9.47 16.38
N GLY A 295 6.65 10.38 17.23
CA GLY A 295 7.22 11.69 16.84
C GLY A 295 8.26 11.61 15.71
N PRO A 296 9.24 10.67 15.72
CA PRO A 296 10.22 10.53 14.64
C PRO A 296 9.60 10.29 13.26
N LYS A 297 8.56 9.44 13.14
CA LYS A 297 7.87 9.20 11.85
C LYS A 297 7.07 10.42 11.41
N LYS A 298 6.36 11.08 12.32
CA LYS A 298 5.63 12.32 12.02
C LYS A 298 6.55 13.44 11.58
N PHE A 299 7.71 13.56 12.21
CA PHE A 299 8.75 14.50 11.78
C PHE A 299 9.29 14.15 10.39
N SER A 300 9.60 12.88 10.13
CA SER A 300 10.04 12.40 8.82
C SER A 300 8.99 12.67 7.73
N TYR A 301 7.70 12.52 8.06
CA TYR A 301 6.60 12.86 7.15
C TYR A 301 6.60 14.34 6.75
N ILE A 302 6.75 15.26 7.71
CA ILE A 302 6.85 16.70 7.42
C ILE A 302 8.09 17.02 6.59
N VAL A 303 9.23 16.39 6.91
CA VAL A 303 10.47 16.56 6.11
C VAL A 303 10.27 16.03 4.68
N ALA A 304 9.61 14.89 4.50
CA ALA A 304 9.32 14.35 3.18
C ALA A 304 8.37 15.23 2.36
N LEU A 305 7.42 15.92 3.02
CA LEU A 305 6.51 16.85 2.36
C LEU A 305 7.20 18.17 1.96
N LEU A 306 7.99 18.76 2.83
CA LEU A 306 8.53 20.12 2.65
C LEU A 306 9.99 20.14 2.16
N GLY A 307 10.74 19.07 2.47
CA GLY A 307 12.15 18.93 2.15
C GLY A 307 12.47 19.09 0.66
N PRO A 308 11.73 18.43 -0.27
CA PRO A 308 11.96 18.55 -1.71
C PRO A 308 11.90 20.00 -2.23
N PHE A 309 11.33 20.91 -1.45
CA PHE A 309 11.29 22.35 -1.72
C PHE A 309 12.32 23.14 -0.89
N ALA A 310 13.26 22.49 -0.18
CA ALA A 310 14.15 23.13 0.80
C ALA A 310 13.38 24.06 1.77
N PHE A 311 12.17 23.68 2.17
CA PHE A 311 11.26 24.44 3.04
C PHE A 311 10.89 25.84 2.52
N ILE A 312 11.12 26.15 1.23
CA ILE A 312 10.80 27.43 0.59
C ILE A 312 9.30 27.75 0.70
N SER A 313 8.45 26.72 0.74
CA SER A 313 7.00 26.86 0.96
C SER A 313 6.65 27.59 2.27
N LEU A 314 7.52 27.58 3.28
CA LEU A 314 7.29 28.29 4.54
C LEU A 314 7.51 29.81 4.43
N LEU A 315 8.12 30.29 3.36
CA LEU A 315 8.32 31.73 3.12
C LEU A 315 7.02 32.45 2.72
N GLU A 316 6.07 31.71 2.15
CA GLU A 316 4.73 32.20 1.79
C GLU A 316 3.66 31.20 2.28
N PRO A 317 3.38 31.15 3.59
CA PRO A 317 2.60 30.09 4.19
C PRO A 317 1.09 30.19 3.95
N LEU A 318 0.60 31.30 3.34
CA LEU A 318 -0.83 31.52 3.17
C LEU A 318 -1.57 30.37 2.46
N PRO A 319 -1.05 29.77 1.35
CA PRO A 319 -1.71 28.61 0.74
C PRO A 319 -1.75 27.36 1.64
N LEU A 320 -0.82 27.25 2.61
CA LEU A 320 -0.76 26.10 3.51
C LEU A 320 -1.96 26.04 4.48
N ILE A 321 -2.74 27.14 4.63
CA ILE A 321 -3.99 27.13 5.38
C ILE A 321 -4.94 26.04 4.85
N MET A 322 -4.94 25.81 3.54
CA MET A 322 -5.76 24.76 2.93
C MET A 322 -5.24 23.34 3.23
N ALA A 323 -3.96 23.20 3.58
CA ALA A 323 -3.38 21.92 4.00
C ALA A 323 -3.64 21.61 5.48
N LEU A 324 -3.95 22.62 6.32
CA LEU A 324 -4.09 22.45 7.77
C LEU A 324 -5.12 21.38 8.18
N PRO A 325 -6.30 21.25 7.56
CA PRO A 325 -7.26 20.23 7.96
C PRO A 325 -6.66 18.81 7.91
N TRP A 326 -5.95 18.47 6.83
CA TRP A 326 -5.31 17.16 6.72
C TRP A 326 -4.07 17.05 7.60
N LEU A 327 -3.21 18.05 7.65
CA LEU A 327 -2.03 18.02 8.52
C LEU A 327 -2.43 17.85 9.99
N THR A 328 -3.49 18.52 10.44
CA THR A 328 -4.01 18.34 11.80
C THR A 328 -4.54 16.92 11.99
N ALA A 329 -5.37 16.43 11.08
CA ALA A 329 -5.92 15.08 11.16
C ALA A 329 -4.81 14.02 11.18
N SER A 330 -3.85 14.10 10.28
CA SER A 330 -2.76 13.14 10.16
C SER A 330 -1.79 13.15 11.34
N LEU A 331 -1.34 14.34 11.76
CA LEU A 331 -0.36 14.47 12.85
C LEU A 331 -0.93 14.17 14.24
N LEU A 332 -2.24 14.31 14.42
CA LEU A 332 -2.91 13.93 15.66
C LEU A 332 -3.43 12.48 15.66
N SER A 333 -3.31 11.77 14.53
CA SER A 333 -3.72 10.36 14.44
C SER A 333 -2.72 9.42 15.13
N ILE A 334 -3.23 8.27 15.61
CA ILE A 334 -2.44 7.12 16.04
C ILE A 334 -2.20 6.12 14.88
N ASN A 335 -2.89 6.31 13.75
CA ASN A 335 -2.71 5.45 12.58
C ASN A 335 -1.49 5.89 11.75
N PRO A 336 -0.42 5.07 11.67
CA PRO A 336 0.80 5.43 10.96
C PRO A 336 0.61 5.62 9.45
N LEU A 337 -0.45 5.08 8.86
CA LEU A 337 -0.76 5.27 7.45
C LEU A 337 -1.11 6.72 7.11
N TYR A 338 -1.65 7.50 8.07
CA TYR A 338 -2.06 8.89 7.83
C TYR A 338 -0.88 9.86 7.76
N TYR A 339 0.24 9.53 8.40
CA TYR A 339 1.50 10.30 8.34
C TYR A 339 2.63 9.50 7.67
N SER A 340 2.27 8.77 6.59
CA SER A 340 3.22 8.08 5.72
C SER A 340 3.17 8.65 4.29
N ILE A 341 4.33 8.66 3.62
CA ILE A 341 4.40 8.97 2.17
C ILE A 341 4.13 7.74 1.31
N GLU A 342 4.03 6.55 1.90
CA GLU A 342 3.74 5.30 1.20
C GLU A 342 2.26 5.14 0.85
N THR A 343 1.43 6.06 1.32
CA THR A 343 -0.01 6.08 1.09
C THR A 343 -0.42 7.22 0.15
N GLN A 344 -1.66 7.22 -0.27
CA GLN A 344 -2.27 8.23 -1.15
C GLN A 344 -2.55 9.58 -0.46
N TYR A 345 -2.56 9.63 0.85
CA TYR A 345 -3.02 10.80 1.62
C TYR A 345 -2.24 12.10 1.43
N PRO A 346 -0.94 12.10 1.08
CA PRO A 346 -0.25 13.35 0.71
C PRO A 346 -0.90 14.14 -0.43
N ALA A 347 -1.78 13.52 -1.23
CA ALA A 347 -2.56 14.21 -2.26
C ALA A 347 -3.45 15.34 -1.71
N PHE A 348 -3.88 15.24 -0.45
CA PHE A 348 -4.66 16.29 0.22
C PHE A 348 -3.88 17.58 0.47
N VAL A 349 -2.56 17.54 0.52
CA VAL A 349 -1.72 18.70 0.90
C VAL A 349 -0.78 19.14 -0.20
N SER A 350 -0.36 18.25 -1.09
CA SER A 350 0.66 18.51 -2.10
C SER A 350 0.38 19.74 -2.97
N PRO A 351 -0.83 20.02 -3.52
CA PRO A 351 -1.05 21.17 -4.40
C PRO A 351 -0.83 22.50 -3.68
N PHE A 352 -1.10 22.57 -2.39
CA PHE A 352 -0.94 23.78 -1.58
C PHE A 352 0.52 24.01 -1.21
N ILE A 353 1.28 22.94 -0.98
CA ILE A 353 2.73 22.99 -0.77
C ILE A 353 3.42 23.49 -2.06
N PHE A 354 3.02 22.97 -3.24
CA PHE A 354 3.53 23.44 -4.53
C PHE A 354 3.23 24.92 -4.75
N LEU A 355 1.99 25.34 -4.51
CA LEU A 355 1.61 26.73 -4.66
C LEU A 355 2.43 27.65 -3.74
N SER A 356 2.54 27.28 -2.48
CA SER A 356 3.31 27.99 -1.46
C SER A 356 4.81 28.07 -1.81
N ALA A 357 5.37 26.97 -2.35
CA ALA A 357 6.76 26.93 -2.81
C ALA A 357 7.01 27.83 -4.03
N ILE A 358 6.08 27.90 -4.97
CA ILE A 358 6.15 28.80 -6.13
C ILE A 358 6.12 30.25 -5.68
N ASP A 359 5.24 30.60 -4.74
CA ASP A 359 5.15 31.96 -4.20
C ASP A 359 6.38 32.34 -3.38
N GLY A 360 6.87 31.40 -2.56
CA GLY A 360 8.13 31.57 -1.82
C GLY A 360 9.34 31.75 -2.75
N MET A 361 9.40 30.98 -3.84
CA MET A 361 10.45 31.14 -4.86
C MET A 361 10.40 32.51 -5.53
N LYS A 362 9.22 33.01 -5.87
CA LYS A 362 9.03 34.36 -6.39
C LYS A 362 9.59 35.42 -5.43
N ARG A 363 9.35 35.27 -4.14
CA ARG A 363 9.87 36.17 -3.10
C ARG A 363 11.39 36.14 -3.06
N LEU A 364 12.02 34.97 -3.14
CA LEU A 364 13.47 34.81 -3.19
C LEU A 364 14.08 35.41 -4.44
N VAL A 365 13.47 35.23 -5.61
CA VAL A 365 13.92 35.83 -6.89
C VAL A 365 13.95 37.35 -6.80
N ASN A 366 12.92 37.92 -6.20
CA ASN A 366 12.82 39.38 -6.03
C ASN A 366 13.80 39.93 -4.98
N PHE A 367 14.24 39.11 -4.03
CA PHE A 367 15.16 39.51 -2.98
C PHE A 367 16.62 39.45 -3.45
N ASN A 368 17.09 38.29 -3.96
CA ASN A 368 18.46 38.10 -4.44
C ASN A 368 18.59 36.87 -5.36
N ALA A 369 19.10 37.09 -6.58
CA ALA A 369 19.27 36.02 -7.57
C ALA A 369 20.29 34.92 -7.14
N ASN A 370 21.30 35.28 -6.35
CA ASN A 370 22.29 34.31 -5.85
C ASN A 370 21.68 33.42 -4.77
N ILE A 371 20.91 33.99 -3.84
CA ILE A 371 20.18 33.21 -2.82
C ILE A 371 19.24 32.20 -3.51
N MET A 372 18.55 32.62 -4.57
CA MET A 372 17.71 31.75 -5.37
C MET A 372 18.49 30.53 -5.92
N ARG A 373 19.70 30.75 -6.48
CA ARG A 373 20.52 29.66 -7.03
C ARG A 373 20.89 28.64 -5.93
N HIS A 374 21.33 29.11 -4.77
CA HIS A 374 21.68 28.25 -3.64
C HIS A 374 20.46 27.51 -3.10
N ALA A 375 19.31 28.19 -2.96
CA ALA A 375 18.07 27.56 -2.52
C ALA A 375 17.62 26.46 -3.49
N THR A 376 17.72 26.69 -4.81
CA THR A 376 17.40 25.67 -5.82
C THR A 376 18.38 24.49 -5.76
N PHE A 377 19.67 24.76 -5.58
CA PHE A 377 20.68 23.70 -5.42
C PHE A 377 20.39 22.83 -4.19
N ILE A 378 20.08 23.44 -3.04
CA ILE A 378 19.68 22.73 -1.83
C ILE A 378 18.39 21.93 -2.09
N ALA A 379 17.40 22.50 -2.77
CA ALA A 379 16.16 21.80 -3.08
C ALA A 379 16.38 20.58 -3.99
N VAL A 380 17.31 20.65 -4.95
CA VAL A 380 17.69 19.49 -5.78
C VAL A 380 18.36 18.42 -4.93
N ILE A 381 19.29 18.79 -4.04
CA ILE A 381 19.92 17.82 -3.12
C ILE A 381 18.87 17.15 -2.24
N MET A 382 17.96 17.91 -1.67
CA MET A 382 16.90 17.36 -0.80
C MET A 382 15.92 16.47 -1.57
N LEU A 383 15.62 16.82 -2.83
CA LEU A 383 14.83 15.95 -3.71
C LEU A 383 15.55 14.60 -3.94
N LEU A 384 16.83 14.64 -4.30
CA LEU A 384 17.63 13.42 -4.51
C LEU A 384 17.73 12.61 -3.22
N SER A 385 17.94 13.27 -2.07
CA SER A 385 17.97 12.61 -0.76
C SER A 385 16.63 11.97 -0.41
N SER A 386 15.50 12.63 -0.74
CA SER A 386 14.16 12.08 -0.47
C SER A 386 13.83 10.87 -1.38
N MET A 387 14.45 10.78 -2.56
CA MET A 387 14.35 9.58 -3.40
C MET A 387 15.07 8.36 -2.78
N LEU A 388 16.10 8.58 -1.98
CA LEU A 388 16.77 7.50 -1.21
C LEU A 388 15.89 6.97 -0.08
N LEU A 389 14.85 7.70 0.31
CA LEU A 389 13.85 7.23 1.30
C LEU A 389 12.82 6.25 0.69
N ILE A 390 12.81 6.08 -0.63
CA ILE A 390 11.96 5.10 -1.29
C ILE A 390 12.54 3.72 -1.01
N PRO A 391 11.78 2.81 -0.35
CA PRO A 391 12.28 1.49 -0.03
C PRO A 391 12.72 0.73 -1.30
N PRO A 392 13.91 0.12 -1.34
CA PRO A 392 14.42 -0.59 -2.53
C PRO A 392 13.51 -1.74 -3.00
N GLY A 393 12.69 -2.27 -2.09
CA GLY A 393 11.78 -3.39 -2.36
C GLY A 393 10.47 -3.04 -3.05
N THR A 394 10.20 -1.74 -3.31
CA THR A 394 8.93 -1.32 -3.93
C THR A 394 8.87 -1.58 -5.43
N LEU A 395 9.97 -1.94 -6.06
CA LEU A 395 10.03 -1.91 -7.52
C LEU A 395 9.91 -3.26 -8.19
N LEU A 396 10.48 -4.35 -7.70
CA LEU A 396 10.32 -5.69 -8.34
C LEU A 396 10.91 -6.79 -7.43
N LYS A 397 10.11 -7.75 -7.02
CA LYS A 397 10.59 -9.07 -6.60
C LYS A 397 10.03 -10.08 -7.59
N PHE A 398 10.87 -10.92 -8.16
CA PHE A 398 10.42 -12.12 -8.86
C PHE A 398 10.30 -13.22 -7.80
N ASP A 399 9.10 -13.76 -7.67
CA ASP A 399 8.82 -14.89 -6.79
C ASP A 399 8.59 -16.13 -7.68
N GLU A 400 9.23 -17.25 -7.32
CA GLU A 400 9.07 -18.52 -8.04
C GLU A 400 7.63 -19.05 -7.98
N SER A 401 6.82 -18.57 -7.03
CA SER A 401 5.40 -18.91 -6.92
C SER A 401 4.52 -18.25 -7.98
N ASN A 402 4.99 -17.20 -8.68
CA ASN A 402 4.18 -16.44 -9.63
C ASN A 402 3.62 -17.31 -10.76
N ASP A 403 4.43 -18.21 -11.32
CA ASP A 403 3.96 -19.12 -12.38
C ASP A 403 2.87 -20.05 -11.87
N ALA A 404 3.01 -20.57 -10.64
CA ALA A 404 2.01 -21.43 -10.01
C ALA A 404 0.69 -20.66 -9.75
N ILE A 405 0.78 -19.37 -9.37
CA ILE A 405 -0.40 -18.52 -9.19
C ILE A 405 -1.12 -18.34 -10.54
N TRP A 406 -0.39 -18.03 -11.62
CA TRP A 406 -1.00 -17.90 -12.95
C TRP A 406 -1.65 -19.20 -13.44
N MET A 407 -1.03 -20.34 -13.18
CA MET A 407 -1.62 -21.65 -13.48
C MET A 407 -2.92 -21.89 -12.67
N ALA A 408 -2.91 -21.53 -11.38
CA ALA A 408 -4.10 -21.63 -10.54
C ALA A 408 -5.24 -20.70 -11.00
N LEU A 409 -4.92 -19.47 -11.38
CA LEU A 409 -5.89 -18.50 -11.90
C LEU A 409 -6.54 -18.96 -13.20
N ALA A 410 -5.81 -19.67 -14.06
CA ALA A 410 -6.33 -20.22 -15.30
C ALA A 410 -7.39 -21.32 -15.10
N GLU A 411 -7.39 -22.01 -13.94
CA GLU A 411 -8.38 -23.02 -13.56
C GLU A 411 -9.69 -22.43 -13.02
N ILE A 412 -9.71 -21.13 -12.68
CA ILE A 412 -10.86 -20.47 -12.04
C ILE A 412 -11.76 -19.84 -13.09
N PRO A 413 -13.00 -20.35 -13.29
CA PRO A 413 -13.94 -19.75 -14.24
C PRO A 413 -14.28 -18.29 -13.89
N PRO A 414 -14.55 -17.43 -14.88
CA PRO A 414 -14.85 -16.02 -14.64
C PRO A 414 -16.03 -15.76 -13.69
N ASN A 415 -17.03 -16.63 -13.69
CA ASN A 415 -18.27 -16.47 -12.90
C ASN A 415 -18.25 -17.22 -11.57
N ALA A 416 -17.18 -17.96 -11.25
CA ALA A 416 -17.08 -18.70 -10.00
C ALA A 416 -16.89 -17.76 -8.80
N SER A 417 -17.48 -18.10 -7.66
CA SER A 417 -17.21 -17.44 -6.39
C SER A 417 -15.83 -17.85 -5.86
N VAL A 418 -15.08 -16.88 -5.33
CA VAL A 418 -13.69 -17.12 -4.93
C VAL A 418 -13.33 -16.47 -3.60
N SER A 419 -12.57 -17.20 -2.77
CA SER A 419 -11.77 -16.66 -1.67
C SER A 419 -10.30 -16.74 -2.07
N ILE A 420 -9.59 -15.63 -2.04
CA ILE A 420 -8.25 -15.52 -2.62
C ILE A 420 -7.39 -14.54 -1.84
N MET A 421 -6.08 -14.77 -1.82
CA MET A 421 -5.14 -13.90 -1.13
C MET A 421 -5.25 -12.44 -1.59
N PRO A 422 -5.04 -11.45 -0.69
CA PRO A 422 -5.21 -10.03 -1.01
C PRO A 422 -4.36 -9.51 -2.16
N ASP A 423 -3.15 -10.02 -2.33
CA ASP A 423 -2.21 -9.69 -3.39
C ASP A 423 -2.62 -10.27 -4.77
N ILE A 424 -3.38 -11.36 -4.77
CA ILE A 424 -3.90 -12.01 -5.99
C ILE A 424 -5.28 -11.46 -6.36
N TYR A 425 -6.02 -10.94 -5.37
CA TYR A 425 -7.40 -10.48 -5.54
C TYR A 425 -7.65 -9.55 -6.74
N PRO A 426 -6.79 -8.56 -7.06
CA PRO A 426 -7.03 -7.67 -8.21
C PRO A 426 -7.15 -8.39 -9.55
N HIS A 427 -6.59 -9.60 -9.69
CA HIS A 427 -6.69 -10.41 -10.92
C HIS A 427 -8.05 -11.09 -11.09
N VAL A 428 -8.86 -11.15 -10.03
CA VAL A 428 -10.17 -11.82 -10.03
C VAL A 428 -11.32 -10.92 -9.59
N CYS A 429 -11.07 -9.65 -9.29
CA CYS A 429 -12.07 -8.74 -8.71
C CYS A 429 -13.24 -8.39 -9.65
N ASN A 430 -13.12 -8.65 -10.96
CA ASN A 430 -14.18 -8.44 -11.94
C ASN A 430 -15.25 -9.55 -11.84
N ARG A 431 -15.85 -9.69 -10.65
CA ARG A 431 -16.97 -10.59 -10.33
C ARG A 431 -17.67 -10.10 -9.06
N LEU A 432 -18.89 -10.54 -8.82
CA LEU A 432 -19.63 -10.11 -7.62
C LEU A 432 -19.11 -10.78 -6.34
N GLU A 433 -18.68 -12.03 -6.46
CA GLU A 433 -18.29 -12.85 -5.31
C GLU A 433 -16.81 -13.19 -5.36
N ALA A 434 -15.96 -12.20 -5.09
CA ALA A 434 -14.55 -12.36 -4.82
C ALA A 434 -14.24 -11.80 -3.43
N TYR A 435 -13.54 -12.55 -2.60
CA TYR A 435 -13.25 -12.19 -1.21
C TYR A 435 -11.75 -12.29 -0.95
N PRO A 436 -11.08 -11.25 -0.39
CA PRO A 436 -9.65 -11.30 -0.06
C PRO A 436 -9.38 -11.98 1.28
N TYR A 437 -10.32 -12.75 1.78
CA TYR A 437 -10.30 -13.53 3.01
C TYR A 437 -11.10 -14.81 2.83
N PHE A 438 -10.90 -15.78 3.71
CA PHE A 438 -11.62 -17.03 3.62
C PHE A 438 -13.12 -16.85 3.91
N VAL A 439 -13.93 -17.32 2.99
CA VAL A 439 -15.39 -17.42 3.10
C VAL A 439 -15.76 -18.86 2.76
N GLU A 440 -16.44 -19.51 3.68
CA GLU A 440 -16.92 -20.88 3.48
C GLU A 440 -18.02 -20.93 2.42
N GLY A 441 -18.05 -21.99 1.62
CA GLY A 441 -19.10 -22.22 0.62
C GLY A 441 -18.82 -21.60 -0.76
N VAL A 442 -17.72 -20.87 -0.97
CA VAL A 442 -17.30 -20.42 -2.29
C VAL A 442 -16.87 -21.59 -3.19
N ASP A 443 -16.90 -21.40 -4.51
CA ASP A 443 -16.51 -22.46 -5.46
C ASP A 443 -15.02 -22.79 -5.42
N TYR A 444 -14.17 -21.74 -5.25
CA TYR A 444 -12.71 -21.88 -5.23
C TYR A 444 -12.07 -21.11 -4.09
N VAL A 445 -11.00 -21.69 -3.52
CA VAL A 445 -10.13 -21.04 -2.53
C VAL A 445 -8.70 -21.11 -3.04
N LEU A 446 -8.03 -19.96 -3.22
CA LEU A 446 -6.64 -19.90 -3.66
C LEU A 446 -5.78 -19.28 -2.57
N VAL A 447 -4.76 -20.03 -2.14
CA VAL A 447 -3.84 -19.66 -1.07
C VAL A 447 -2.41 -19.70 -1.58
N ASN A 448 -1.62 -18.68 -1.29
CA ASN A 448 -0.16 -18.69 -1.40
C ASN A 448 0.43 -18.57 0.01
N ILE A 449 0.97 -19.67 0.55
CA ILE A 449 1.50 -19.72 1.92
C ILE A 449 2.78 -18.89 2.11
N TYR A 450 3.43 -18.47 1.04
CA TYR A 450 4.62 -17.61 1.08
C TYR A 450 4.31 -16.13 0.84
N SER A 451 3.05 -15.78 0.57
CA SER A 451 2.62 -14.39 0.58
C SER A 451 2.77 -13.80 1.99
N TRP A 452 3.28 -12.57 2.08
CA TRP A 452 3.36 -11.87 3.36
C TRP A 452 1.97 -11.67 4.01
N TRP A 453 0.89 -11.73 3.23
CA TRP A 453 -0.50 -11.66 3.71
C TRP A 453 -0.97 -12.92 4.43
N TYR A 454 -0.22 -14.03 4.34
CA TYR A 454 -0.68 -15.31 4.87
C TYR A 454 -0.78 -15.32 6.40
N ASP A 455 0.18 -14.69 7.10
CA ASP A 455 0.25 -14.64 8.57
C ASP A 455 0.04 -13.22 9.14
N VAL A 456 -0.44 -12.29 8.33
CA VAL A 456 -0.68 -10.91 8.78
C VAL A 456 -2.07 -10.79 9.39
N THR A 457 -2.12 -10.27 10.62
CA THR A 457 -3.37 -9.85 11.27
C THR A 457 -3.68 -8.43 10.84
N PHE A 458 -4.84 -8.22 10.21
CA PHE A 458 -5.28 -6.87 9.87
C PHE A 458 -5.53 -6.06 11.15
N PRO A 459 -4.92 -4.87 11.32
CA PRO A 459 -5.02 -4.09 12.55
C PRO A 459 -6.38 -3.41 12.78
N ARG A 460 -7.40 -3.72 11.98
CA ARG A 460 -8.72 -3.08 12.09
C ARG A 460 -9.72 -3.98 12.81
N PRO A 461 -10.22 -3.59 14.01
CA PRO A 461 -11.16 -4.39 14.82
C PRO A 461 -12.47 -4.76 14.13
N SER A 462 -12.86 -4.06 13.07
CA SER A 462 -14.12 -4.26 12.36
C SER A 462 -14.03 -5.15 11.12
N HIS A 463 -12.83 -5.59 10.74
CA HIS A 463 -12.61 -6.35 9.52
C HIS A 463 -11.95 -7.68 9.86
N ILE A 464 -12.72 -8.72 9.83
CA ILE A 464 -12.37 -10.13 9.76
C ILE A 464 -10.99 -10.42 10.36
N ALA A 465 -10.99 -10.71 11.66
CA ALA A 465 -9.80 -11.02 12.44
C ALA A 465 -9.23 -12.43 12.12
N VAL A 466 -9.58 -13.03 10.98
CA VAL A 466 -9.09 -14.36 10.60
C VAL A 466 -7.90 -14.18 9.67
N ARG A 467 -6.72 -14.48 10.18
CA ARG A 467 -5.53 -14.64 9.33
C ARG A 467 -5.77 -15.78 8.35
N TRP A 468 -5.19 -15.71 7.17
CA TRP A 468 -5.27 -16.82 6.21
C TRP A 468 -4.72 -18.13 6.79
N CYS A 469 -3.68 -18.07 7.60
CA CYS A 469 -3.10 -19.24 8.28
C CYS A 469 -4.03 -19.90 9.32
N ASP A 470 -5.06 -19.20 9.78
CA ASP A 470 -6.07 -19.72 10.72
C ASP A 470 -7.31 -20.29 9.99
N ALA A 471 -7.38 -20.16 8.65
CA ALA A 471 -8.50 -20.65 7.85
C ALA A 471 -8.51 -22.18 7.82
N LYS A 472 -9.62 -22.78 8.28
CA LYS A 472 -9.83 -24.24 8.22
C LYS A 472 -10.62 -24.56 6.95
N ILE A 473 -9.96 -25.19 6.00
CA ILE A 473 -10.60 -25.66 4.77
C ILE A 473 -11.36 -26.96 5.06
N SER A 474 -12.67 -26.94 4.83
CA SER A 474 -13.54 -28.08 5.12
C SER A 474 -13.34 -29.25 4.13
N ASP A 475 -13.88 -30.44 4.49
CA ASP A 475 -13.82 -31.65 3.68
C ASP A 475 -14.61 -31.57 2.36
N GLU A 476 -15.41 -30.53 2.19
CA GLU A 476 -16.12 -30.26 0.94
C GLU A 476 -15.18 -29.88 -0.20
N TYR A 477 -13.98 -29.39 0.11
CA TYR A 477 -13.01 -28.96 -0.89
C TYR A 477 -12.01 -30.07 -1.19
N GLY A 478 -11.70 -30.26 -2.48
CA GLY A 478 -10.57 -31.05 -2.96
C GLY A 478 -9.48 -30.15 -3.52
N ILE A 479 -8.24 -30.60 -3.49
CA ILE A 479 -7.09 -29.88 -4.04
C ILE A 479 -7.03 -30.10 -5.53
N VAL A 480 -7.03 -29.02 -6.33
CA VAL A 480 -6.86 -29.04 -7.79
C VAL A 480 -5.40 -28.89 -8.14
N LEU A 481 -4.70 -27.99 -7.42
CA LEU A 481 -3.30 -27.64 -7.66
C LEU A 481 -2.60 -27.42 -6.32
N ASN A 482 -1.39 -27.99 -6.18
CA ASN A 482 -0.50 -27.81 -5.05
C ASN A 482 0.94 -27.70 -5.57
N MET A 483 1.35 -26.46 -5.86
CA MET A 483 2.62 -26.19 -6.54
C MET A 483 3.37 -25.05 -5.85
N ARG A 484 4.59 -25.32 -5.41
CA ARG A 484 5.51 -24.29 -4.86
C ARG A 484 4.89 -23.42 -3.76
N GLY A 485 4.01 -24.01 -2.91
CA GLY A 485 3.32 -23.29 -1.84
C GLY A 485 2.03 -22.58 -2.27
N VAL A 486 1.65 -22.64 -3.53
CA VAL A 486 0.37 -22.19 -4.05
C VAL A 486 -0.60 -23.36 -4.07
N ILE A 487 -1.76 -23.20 -3.44
CA ILE A 487 -2.76 -24.26 -3.31
C ILE A 487 -4.10 -23.74 -3.81
N LEU A 488 -4.65 -24.41 -4.81
CA LEU A 488 -6.00 -24.17 -5.31
C LEU A 488 -6.94 -25.27 -4.85
N TYR A 489 -7.92 -24.89 -4.06
CA TYR A 489 -9.02 -25.75 -3.65
C TYR A 489 -10.27 -25.48 -4.48
N LYS A 490 -11.02 -26.53 -4.79
CA LYS A 490 -12.31 -26.43 -5.47
C LYS A 490 -13.35 -27.26 -4.70
N ARG A 491 -14.51 -26.67 -4.47
CA ARG A 491 -15.63 -27.32 -3.82
C ARG A 491 -16.11 -28.53 -4.63
N GLY A 492 -16.26 -29.68 -3.96
CA GLY A 492 -16.70 -30.95 -4.56
C GLY A 492 -15.69 -31.63 -5.47
N TYR A 493 -14.45 -31.14 -5.58
CA TYR A 493 -13.43 -31.74 -6.44
C TYR A 493 -12.92 -33.06 -5.85
N ARG A 494 -12.73 -34.08 -6.70
CA ARG A 494 -12.20 -35.41 -6.34
C ARG A 494 -11.28 -35.97 -7.45
N GLY A 495 -10.75 -35.10 -8.31
CA GLY A 495 -9.84 -35.47 -9.39
C GLY A 495 -8.36 -35.45 -8.98
N ASP A 496 -7.48 -35.66 -9.96
CA ASP A 496 -6.03 -35.68 -9.76
C ASP A 496 -5.50 -34.29 -9.42
N VAL A 497 -4.50 -34.23 -8.53
CA VAL A 497 -3.86 -33.01 -8.08
C VAL A 497 -2.71 -32.65 -9.03
N LYS A 498 -2.71 -31.43 -9.57
CA LYS A 498 -1.53 -30.87 -10.25
C LYS A 498 -0.49 -30.53 -9.20
N PHE A 499 0.66 -31.21 -9.22
CA PHE A 499 1.63 -31.17 -8.16
C PHE A 499 3.04 -30.77 -8.60
N ASP A 500 3.65 -29.84 -7.88
CA ASP A 500 5.09 -29.53 -7.90
C ASP A 500 5.51 -29.16 -6.48
N GLY A 501 6.16 -30.11 -5.80
CA GLY A 501 6.41 -30.06 -4.37
C GLY A 501 7.43 -29.00 -3.96
N VAL A 502 7.32 -28.58 -2.71
CA VAL A 502 8.27 -27.67 -2.07
C VAL A 502 9.48 -28.45 -1.54
N ARG A 503 10.65 -27.80 -1.56
CA ARG A 503 11.89 -28.31 -0.98
C ARG A 503 12.54 -27.26 -0.10
N PHE A 504 12.93 -27.64 1.11
CA PHE A 504 13.70 -26.83 2.04
C PHE A 504 15.00 -27.52 2.39
N ASN A 505 16.09 -26.79 2.38
CA ASN A 505 17.38 -27.26 2.84
C ASN A 505 17.84 -26.33 3.97
N TYR A 506 18.23 -26.92 5.09
CA TYR A 506 18.75 -26.22 6.25
C TYR A 506 20.20 -26.65 6.47
N GLY A 507 21.11 -25.72 6.30
CA GLY A 507 22.51 -25.87 6.67
C GLY A 507 22.76 -25.51 8.13
N ILE A 508 24.01 -25.53 8.52
CA ILE A 508 24.44 -25.25 9.90
C ILE A 508 24.14 -23.82 10.37
N TYR A 509 23.96 -22.86 9.45
CA TYR A 509 23.63 -21.47 9.73
C TYR A 509 22.11 -21.19 9.73
N ASP A 510 21.31 -22.13 9.24
CA ASP A 510 19.87 -22.00 9.12
C ASP A 510 19.12 -22.56 10.34
N VAL A 511 19.81 -23.31 11.20
CA VAL A 511 19.23 -23.90 12.42
C VAL A 511 19.30 -22.94 13.60
N ILE A 512 18.36 -23.07 14.51
CA ILE A 512 18.20 -22.18 15.68
C ILE A 512 18.25 -23.00 16.99
N ASP A 513 18.40 -22.29 18.10
CA ASP A 513 18.46 -22.86 19.46
C ASP A 513 19.43 -24.05 19.59
N SER A 514 20.59 -23.93 18.94
CA SER A 514 21.59 -24.99 18.89
C SER A 514 22.44 -25.02 20.15
N ALA A 515 22.60 -26.22 20.73
CA ALA A 515 23.62 -26.49 21.76
C ALA A 515 25.01 -26.72 21.16
N GLY A 516 25.10 -26.94 19.84
CA GLY A 516 26.34 -27.18 19.13
C GLY A 516 27.20 -25.95 18.88
N LYS A 517 28.47 -26.19 18.52
CA LYS A 517 29.40 -25.15 18.03
C LYS A 517 29.79 -25.46 16.60
N ILE A 518 29.93 -24.40 15.80
CA ILE A 518 30.44 -24.56 14.43
C ILE A 518 31.92 -24.82 14.50
N VAL A 519 32.38 -25.92 13.87
CA VAL A 519 33.79 -26.32 13.75
C VAL A 519 34.07 -26.69 12.31
N SER A 520 35.30 -26.43 11.86
CA SER A 520 35.77 -26.86 10.55
C SER A 520 36.45 -28.21 10.69
N ILE A 521 36.03 -29.21 9.90
CA ILE A 521 36.67 -30.53 9.82
C ILE A 521 37.32 -30.70 8.44
N GLU A 522 38.49 -31.36 8.41
CA GLU A 522 39.16 -31.70 7.17
C GLU A 522 38.50 -32.96 6.57
N SER A 523 38.04 -32.86 5.34
CA SER A 523 37.53 -33.98 4.55
C SER A 523 38.35 -34.06 3.24
N GLY A 524 39.43 -34.79 3.28
CA GLY A 524 40.42 -34.83 2.19
C GLY A 524 41.16 -33.49 2.04
N THR A 525 41.05 -32.83 0.88
CA THR A 525 41.66 -31.52 0.58
C THR A 525 40.73 -30.33 0.88
N ILE A 526 39.52 -30.56 1.36
CA ILE A 526 38.49 -29.55 1.59
C ILE A 526 38.19 -29.46 3.08
N SER A 527 38.20 -28.24 3.62
CA SER A 527 37.68 -27.96 4.97
C SER A 527 36.17 -27.68 4.87
N VAL A 528 35.36 -28.40 5.67
CA VAL A 528 33.92 -28.27 5.71
C VAL A 528 33.48 -27.84 7.11
N ASP A 529 32.70 -26.77 7.18
CA ASP A 529 32.09 -26.34 8.44
C ASP A 529 30.90 -27.24 8.80
N VAL A 530 30.86 -27.66 10.06
CA VAL A 530 29.84 -28.54 10.61
C VAL A 530 29.41 -28.01 11.99
N LEU A 531 28.19 -28.33 12.39
CA LEU A 531 27.72 -28.09 13.74
C LEU A 531 28.08 -29.29 14.62
N ALA A 532 28.95 -29.10 15.60
CA ALA A 532 29.49 -30.15 16.47
C ALA A 532 28.97 -29.99 17.89
N TYR A 533 28.67 -31.10 18.55
CA TYR A 533 28.36 -31.14 19.95
C TYR A 533 29.03 -32.32 20.66
N LYS A 534 29.66 -32.03 21.82
CA LYS A 534 30.19 -33.05 22.74
C LYS A 534 29.11 -33.35 23.78
N ALA A 535 28.63 -34.57 23.77
CA ALA A 535 27.42 -34.96 24.50
C ALA A 535 27.61 -35.18 26.00
N SER A 536 26.51 -35.07 26.71
CA SER A 536 26.32 -35.48 28.08
C SER A 536 25.38 -36.72 28.14
N ASN A 537 25.35 -37.38 29.30
CA ASN A 537 24.49 -38.55 29.54
C ASN A 537 22.99 -38.20 29.61
N GLN A 538 22.60 -36.96 29.35
CA GLN A 538 21.21 -36.51 29.39
C GLN A 538 20.70 -36.20 27.97
N SER A 539 19.40 -36.33 27.75
CA SER A 539 18.75 -35.93 26.51
C SER A 539 18.77 -34.41 26.35
N ILE A 540 19.40 -33.90 25.29
CA ILE A 540 19.58 -32.48 25.03
C ILE A 540 19.02 -32.14 23.65
N LEU A 541 18.41 -30.94 23.54
CA LEU A 541 18.09 -30.34 22.24
C LEU A 541 19.39 -29.97 21.54
N PHE A 542 19.71 -30.66 20.44
CA PHE A 542 20.89 -30.38 19.65
C PHE A 542 20.68 -29.13 18.79
N PHE A 543 19.59 -29.08 18.03
CA PHE A 543 19.14 -27.90 17.27
C PHE A 543 17.69 -28.06 16.87
N LYS A 544 17.09 -26.99 16.34
CA LYS A 544 15.80 -27.03 15.64
C LYS A 544 15.81 -26.14 14.39
N THR A 545 14.94 -26.45 13.43
CA THR A 545 14.70 -25.59 12.27
C THR A 545 13.81 -24.41 12.68
N PRO A 546 13.88 -23.26 12.00
CA PRO A 546 12.83 -22.24 12.14
C PRO A 546 11.48 -22.79 11.69
N PHE A 547 10.38 -22.26 12.24
CA PHE A 547 9.05 -22.60 11.76
C PHE A 547 8.85 -22.14 10.31
N LYS A 548 8.37 -23.07 9.47
CA LYS A 548 7.98 -22.81 8.08
C LYS A 548 6.58 -23.34 7.85
N TYR A 549 5.74 -22.56 7.16
CA TYR A 549 4.47 -23.08 6.68
C TYR A 549 4.74 -24.06 5.54
N LEU A 550 4.17 -25.26 5.67
CA LEU A 550 4.23 -26.33 4.67
C LEU A 550 2.83 -26.58 4.11
N PRO A 551 2.66 -26.76 2.78
CA PRO A 551 1.39 -27.15 2.18
C PRO A 551 0.93 -28.56 2.62
N PRO A 552 -0.35 -28.95 2.38
CA PRO A 552 -0.81 -30.32 2.54
C PRO A 552 0.00 -31.31 1.73
N GLY A 553 0.15 -32.55 2.23
CA GLY A 553 0.83 -33.63 1.51
C GLY A 553 1.80 -34.43 2.36
N LYS A 554 2.51 -35.34 1.71
CA LYS A 554 3.53 -36.17 2.35
C LYS A 554 4.92 -35.58 2.16
N TYR A 555 5.72 -35.70 3.21
CA TYR A 555 7.07 -35.12 3.26
C TYR A 555 8.09 -36.21 3.59
N ASN A 556 9.23 -36.17 2.91
CA ASN A 556 10.42 -36.91 3.30
C ASN A 556 11.46 -35.95 3.89
N VAL A 557 12.00 -36.34 5.04
CA VAL A 557 13.05 -35.59 5.74
C VAL A 557 14.32 -36.43 5.72
N THR A 558 15.42 -35.83 5.24
CA THR A 558 16.75 -36.43 5.25
C THR A 558 17.67 -35.57 6.10
N VAL A 559 18.34 -36.17 7.08
CA VAL A 559 19.28 -35.46 7.96
C VAL A 559 20.66 -36.12 7.86
N SER A 560 21.67 -35.34 7.46
CA SER A 560 23.04 -35.80 7.36
C SER A 560 23.80 -35.57 8.67
N LEU A 561 24.16 -36.66 9.34
CA LEU A 561 24.84 -36.67 10.63
C LEU A 561 26.08 -37.59 10.56
N MET A 562 27.10 -37.31 11.39
CA MET A 562 28.22 -38.22 11.68
C MET A 562 28.39 -38.32 13.19
N VAL A 563 28.44 -39.52 13.71
CA VAL A 563 28.70 -39.83 15.12
C VAL A 563 30.07 -40.43 15.28
N LEU A 564 30.92 -39.87 16.18
CA LEU A 564 32.26 -40.41 16.39
C LEU A 564 32.26 -41.76 17.15
N SER A 565 31.35 -41.91 18.13
CA SER A 565 31.14 -43.17 18.82
C SER A 565 29.70 -43.27 19.31
N SER A 566 29.13 -44.46 19.24
CA SER A 566 27.79 -44.75 19.70
C SER A 566 27.79 -46.02 20.58
N THR A 567 26.85 -46.07 21.52
CA THR A 567 26.55 -47.24 22.32
C THR A 567 25.13 -47.71 21.97
N PRO A 568 24.68 -48.93 22.30
CA PRO A 568 23.30 -49.35 22.08
C PRO A 568 22.26 -48.40 22.71
N GLU A 569 22.62 -47.69 23.79
CA GLU A 569 21.77 -46.73 24.50
C GLU A 569 21.83 -45.32 23.90
N SER A 570 22.71 -45.07 22.90
CA SER A 570 22.76 -43.80 22.22
C SER A 570 21.54 -43.57 21.35
N THR A 571 20.98 -42.34 21.35
CA THR A 571 19.81 -42.03 20.52
C THR A 571 19.90 -40.69 19.86
N VAL A 572 19.37 -40.61 18.63
CA VAL A 572 19.02 -39.38 17.92
C VAL A 572 17.52 -39.37 17.70
N ARG A 573 16.83 -38.39 18.31
CA ARG A 573 15.37 -38.28 18.27
C ARG A 573 14.95 -37.05 17.52
N PHE A 574 14.10 -37.22 16.54
CA PHE A 574 13.47 -36.16 15.75
C PHE A 574 12.04 -35.93 16.22
N GLU A 575 11.66 -34.68 16.45
CA GLU A 575 10.30 -34.30 16.76
C GLU A 575 9.82 -33.30 15.70
N VAL A 576 8.80 -33.64 14.93
CA VAL A 576 8.08 -32.75 14.03
C VAL A 576 6.98 -32.07 14.83
N ARG A 577 7.01 -30.76 14.93
CA ARG A 577 6.12 -29.96 15.79
C ARG A 577 5.40 -28.90 15.01
N THR A 578 4.22 -28.48 15.49
CA THR A 578 3.44 -27.35 14.94
C THR A 578 3.04 -26.37 16.04
N LYS A 579 2.71 -25.13 15.66
CA LYS A 579 2.08 -24.11 16.53
C LYS A 579 0.56 -24.10 16.36
N PRO A 580 -0.24 -23.58 17.34
CA PRO A 580 0.19 -23.19 18.68
C PRO A 580 0.31 -24.40 19.63
N GLY A 581 1.19 -24.28 20.63
CA GLY A 581 1.30 -25.26 21.71
C GLY A 581 2.33 -26.36 21.49
N GLU A 582 3.20 -26.25 20.48
CA GLU A 582 4.26 -27.23 20.17
C GLU A 582 3.73 -28.68 20.11
N VAL A 583 2.56 -28.85 19.49
CA VAL A 583 1.96 -30.19 19.31
C VAL A 583 2.87 -31.03 18.43
N LYS A 584 3.25 -32.19 18.91
CA LYS A 584 4.10 -33.15 18.21
C LYS A 584 3.27 -33.91 17.19
N ILE A 585 3.60 -33.76 15.92
CA ILE A 585 2.97 -34.49 14.80
C ILE A 585 3.62 -35.87 14.68
N LEU A 586 4.94 -35.93 14.82
CA LEU A 586 5.72 -37.16 14.71
C LEU A 586 6.88 -37.15 15.71
N ILE A 587 7.18 -38.28 16.28
CA ILE A 587 8.44 -38.56 16.99
C ILE A 587 9.08 -39.77 16.31
N LYS A 588 10.32 -39.59 15.84
CA LYS A 588 11.13 -40.66 15.25
C LYS A 588 12.46 -40.73 15.99
N GLU A 589 12.81 -41.95 16.43
CA GLU A 589 14.04 -42.20 17.18
C GLU A 589 14.90 -43.24 16.45
N PHE A 590 16.20 -42.97 16.39
CA PHE A 590 17.22 -43.86 15.85
C PHE A 590 18.15 -44.28 17.00
N SER A 591 18.30 -45.59 17.25
CA SER A 591 19.20 -46.13 18.25
C SER A 591 20.65 -46.20 17.77
N GLY A 592 21.57 -46.33 18.67
CA GLY A 592 23.00 -46.41 18.38
C GLY A 592 23.41 -47.53 17.44
N GLU A 593 22.61 -48.61 17.36
CA GLU A 593 22.84 -49.69 16.39
C GLU A 593 22.65 -49.24 14.93
N LEU A 594 21.84 -48.23 14.70
CA LEU A 594 21.57 -47.61 13.39
C LEU A 594 22.45 -46.39 13.13
N LEU A 595 23.36 -46.05 14.05
CA LEU A 595 24.25 -44.88 13.98
C LEU A 595 25.70 -45.32 13.84
N PRO A 596 26.15 -45.67 12.63
CA PRO A 596 27.53 -46.15 12.44
C PRO A 596 28.56 -45.06 12.77
N ALA A 597 29.58 -45.43 13.54
CA ALA A 597 30.62 -44.49 13.97
C ALA A 597 31.55 -44.08 12.83
N ASN A 598 32.04 -42.83 12.90
CA ASN A 598 33.07 -42.24 12.03
C ASN A 598 32.75 -42.20 10.53
N ARG A 599 31.45 -42.18 10.17
CA ARG A 599 31.03 -41.91 8.78
C ARG A 599 29.78 -41.06 8.75
N TRP A 600 29.62 -40.30 7.67
CA TRP A 600 28.40 -39.58 7.39
C TRP A 600 27.27 -40.56 7.05
N GLU A 601 26.12 -40.36 7.68
CA GLU A 601 24.93 -41.14 7.44
C GLU A 601 23.72 -40.22 7.22
N ASN A 602 22.86 -40.62 6.30
CA ASN A 602 21.60 -39.93 6.05
C ASN A 602 20.47 -40.68 6.77
N LEU A 603 19.87 -40.03 7.74
CA LEU A 603 18.71 -40.57 8.46
C LEU A 603 17.43 -40.05 7.81
N ASP A 604 16.62 -40.97 7.31
CA ASP A 604 15.39 -40.63 6.58
C ASP A 604 14.14 -40.99 7.42
N PHE A 605 13.16 -40.09 7.37
CA PHE A 605 11.82 -40.35 7.90
C PHE A 605 10.77 -39.51 7.15
N SER A 606 9.48 -39.90 7.29
CA SER A 606 8.38 -39.23 6.59
C SER A 606 7.29 -38.80 7.56
N PHE A 607 6.59 -37.72 7.22
CA PHE A 607 5.37 -37.28 7.90
C PHE A 607 4.36 -36.75 6.88
N SER A 608 3.11 -36.54 7.33
CA SER A 608 2.04 -35.99 6.47
C SER A 608 1.41 -34.79 7.14
N ILE A 609 0.99 -33.85 6.30
CA ILE A 609 0.15 -32.72 6.66
C ILE A 609 -1.17 -32.90 5.93
N ASP A 610 -2.25 -32.85 6.69
CA ASP A 610 -3.60 -32.93 6.15
C ASP A 610 -3.95 -31.68 5.34
N ARG A 611 -5.20 -31.46 5.04
CA ARG A 611 -5.75 -30.49 4.09
C ARG A 611 -5.36 -29.02 4.24
N SER A 612 -4.97 -28.56 5.41
CA SER A 612 -4.62 -27.15 5.65
C SER A 612 -3.13 -26.98 5.87
N PRO A 613 -2.50 -25.94 5.29
CA PRO A 613 -1.09 -25.65 5.54
C PRO A 613 -0.82 -25.46 7.02
N MET A 614 0.31 -25.99 7.49
CA MET A 614 0.70 -25.92 8.90
C MET A 614 2.11 -25.35 9.08
N PRO A 615 2.35 -24.55 10.15
CA PRO A 615 3.70 -24.14 10.53
C PRO A 615 4.42 -25.31 11.18
N ILE A 616 5.51 -25.76 10.58
CA ILE A 616 6.29 -26.92 11.00
C ILE A 616 7.69 -26.51 11.46
N GLU A 617 8.12 -27.11 12.55
CA GLU A 617 9.50 -27.08 13.09
C GLU A 617 9.98 -28.53 13.26
N ILE A 618 11.23 -28.80 12.95
CA ILE A 618 11.87 -30.08 13.24
C ILE A 618 12.90 -29.84 14.33
N ALA A 619 12.70 -30.48 15.49
CA ALA A 619 13.61 -30.42 16.62
C ALA A 619 14.39 -31.74 16.71
N VAL A 620 15.71 -31.65 16.88
CA VAL A 620 16.62 -32.79 16.97
C VAL A 620 17.18 -32.88 18.39
N TYR A 621 16.92 -34.00 19.04
CA TYR A 621 17.41 -34.32 20.37
C TYR A 621 18.43 -35.46 20.29
N ILE A 622 19.43 -35.39 21.15
CA ILE A 622 20.50 -36.39 21.24
C ILE A 622 20.66 -36.84 22.70
N SER A 623 21.00 -38.08 22.91
CA SER A 623 21.36 -38.61 24.23
C SER A 623 22.41 -39.71 24.11
N ASN A 624 23.26 -39.83 25.14
CA ASN A 624 24.29 -40.87 25.30
C ASN A 624 25.26 -40.95 24.09
N LEU A 625 25.57 -39.81 23.44
CA LEU A 625 26.54 -39.71 22.34
C LEU A 625 27.78 -39.02 22.83
N ALA A 626 28.97 -39.48 22.41
CA ALA A 626 30.24 -38.89 22.78
C ALA A 626 30.50 -37.58 22.00
N GLU A 627 30.31 -37.62 20.71
CA GLU A 627 30.43 -36.46 19.82
C GLU A 627 29.59 -36.67 18.56
N ILE A 628 28.89 -35.64 18.10
CA ILE A 628 28.04 -35.66 16.91
C ILE A 628 28.30 -34.43 16.04
N TYR A 629 28.26 -34.62 14.75
CA TYR A 629 28.35 -33.59 13.74
C TYR A 629 27.11 -33.55 12.87
N PHE A 630 26.64 -32.37 12.54
CA PHE A 630 25.53 -32.12 11.63
C PHE A 630 26.00 -31.30 10.44
N GLN A 631 25.57 -31.66 9.24
CA GLN A 631 25.90 -30.97 8.00
C GLN A 631 24.71 -30.27 7.38
N HIS A 632 23.63 -31.01 7.12
CA HIS A 632 22.41 -30.46 6.52
C HIS A 632 21.17 -31.29 6.85
N LEU A 633 20.00 -30.64 6.74
CA LEU A 633 18.68 -31.24 6.82
C LEU A 633 17.87 -30.81 5.60
N SER A 634 17.29 -31.76 4.88
CA SER A 634 16.38 -31.48 3.77
C SER A 634 14.97 -31.97 4.07
N VAL A 635 13.98 -31.18 3.66
CA VAL A 635 12.55 -31.51 3.73
C VAL A 635 11.99 -31.39 2.33
N ILE A 636 11.48 -32.48 1.79
CA ILE A 636 10.97 -32.57 0.42
C ILE A 636 9.54 -33.06 0.45
N GLN A 637 8.63 -32.30 -0.15
CA GLN A 637 7.25 -32.74 -0.38
C GLN A 637 7.22 -33.76 -1.52
N ILE A 638 6.67 -34.95 -1.28
CA ILE A 638 6.64 -36.07 -2.24
C ILE A 638 5.25 -36.36 -2.80
N SER A 639 4.20 -35.83 -2.20
CA SER A 639 2.84 -35.81 -2.75
C SER A 639 2.09 -34.59 -2.28
N GLY A 640 1.06 -34.17 -3.02
CA GLY A 640 0.28 -32.96 -2.79
C GLY A 640 -1.16 -33.22 -2.32
N ASP A 641 -1.52 -34.46 -2.05
CA ASP A 641 -2.84 -34.94 -1.67
C ASP A 641 -2.99 -35.25 -0.17
#